data_7ea285886ec441c8aa85fca0493ac0b5
#
_entry.id   7ea285886ec441c8aa85fca0493ac0b5
#
_cell.length_a   1.000
_cell.length_b   1.000
_cell.length_c   1.000
_cell.angle_alpha   90.00
_cell.angle_beta   90.00
_cell.angle_gamma   90.00
#
_symmetry.space_group_name_H-M   'P 1'
#
loop_
_entity.id
_entity.type
_entity.pdbx_description
1 polymer ?
#
loop_
_entity_poly.entity_id
_entity_poly.type
_entity_poly.pdbx_seq_one_letter_code
_entity_poly.pdbx_strand_id
1 'polypeptide(L)'
;MRDDPRTVPDIAITPRDFLWAVGSLCNMQRRVFDATLVQREFPPPHSALTLVDALRSLEMAARIVQRDRNRITRGKLPCLVFLKPVAVSASVAARQDAANGHAADEVPTSFSGIALLVKAEDNRLLMFPAGTNEPKVMPEPEFDAQYSGFALEVAIAPESPADDIQSGRTPEFGFRWFYSELARHRKVWRDVLLASLFIQLIALATPLCSQIIIDKVIVHQTTSTLVVIASALAIFVLFGGALSWIRQYLVSHTGNRVDAVLGAAVFRHMMRLPLRYFEHRPTGVLAARLNGVETIREFLSGAAITLLLDLPFLLLFLALMFFYSVWLSLVTLGILVLVVGLSVAVAPMFRARLNEQFLLGARNQAFVTEYVAGLETVKSLQMEPQLERRYESFLGAYLEANFATRQLGNTYNTLASGLEQLLNMTILCLGAWLVMRGADFTIGMLVAYQMFATRVSQPMLKLVALWQQFQQATIAVRRLGDIMDVPTEPWTVAPVREAGGAGAIKFRGVGYRYATDRPYVLRDFNLDVAPGECVVVMGPSGAGKSTLTKLLQGFLWPGEGQVLLDGHDTRHLSANELRAHFGVVPQETMLFSGTILDNLLLANPLATFEMAVQAAKVAEVHETIEALPAGYKTDVGERGVGLSGGQKQRIAIARAVLKRPRVLIFDEATSGLDVDVADHFAATIARFKGKVTILFVTHRAPERLVPDRIVRLTRDC
;
A
#
# COMPACT_ATOMS: atom_id res chain seq x y z
N MET A 1 -3.58 30.54 1.64
CA MET A 1 -4.06 29.57 2.65
C MET A 1 -4.28 28.27 1.89
N ARG A 2 -3.33 27.33 1.95
CA ARG A 2 -3.46 26.00 1.32
C ARG A 2 -4.21 25.14 2.32
N ASP A 3 -5.34 24.60 1.92
CA ASP A 3 -6.26 23.84 2.73
C ASP A 3 -5.55 22.62 3.31
N ASP A 4 -5.50 22.56 4.65
CA ASP A 4 -5.00 21.39 5.39
C ASP A 4 -6.10 20.30 5.31
N PRO A 5 -5.82 19.10 4.77
CA PRO A 5 -6.82 18.03 4.68
C PRO A 5 -7.35 17.56 6.05
N ARG A 6 -6.82 18.07 7.15
CA ARG A 6 -7.24 17.77 8.53
C ARG A 6 -8.51 18.50 8.99
N THR A 7 -9.02 19.43 8.20
CA THR A 7 -10.22 20.23 8.55
C THR A 7 -11.49 19.77 7.85
N VAL A 8 -11.40 18.77 6.97
CA VAL A 8 -12.59 18.22 6.30
C VAL A 8 -13.17 17.13 7.21
N PRO A 9 -14.39 17.32 7.73
CA PRO A 9 -15.06 16.24 8.47
C PRO A 9 -15.27 15.06 7.51
N ASP A 10 -15.22 13.85 8.05
CA ASP A 10 -15.54 12.65 7.29
C ASP A 10 -17.05 12.62 7.05
N ILE A 11 -17.47 13.22 5.92
CA ILE A 11 -18.86 13.34 5.54
C ILE A 11 -19.25 12.04 4.84
N ALA A 12 -20.00 11.19 5.54
CA ALA A 12 -20.51 9.95 5.00
C ALA A 12 -21.58 10.20 3.91
N ILE A 13 -21.53 9.46 2.82
CA ILE A 13 -22.39 9.58 1.64
C ILE A 13 -23.01 8.22 1.34
N THR A 14 -24.31 8.20 0.96
CA THR A 14 -24.93 6.95 0.55
C THR A 14 -24.35 6.45 -0.78
N PRO A 15 -24.30 5.13 -1.05
CA PRO A 15 -23.82 4.59 -2.32
C PRO A 15 -24.59 5.13 -3.54
N ARG A 16 -25.89 5.38 -3.38
CA ARG A 16 -26.75 5.94 -4.42
C ARG A 16 -26.34 7.38 -4.76
N ASP A 17 -26.14 8.21 -3.72
CA ASP A 17 -25.80 9.62 -3.89
C ASP A 17 -24.37 9.78 -4.43
N PHE A 18 -23.46 8.90 -4.03
CA PHE A 18 -22.10 8.83 -4.55
C PHE A 18 -22.10 8.61 -6.07
N LEU A 19 -22.80 7.58 -6.55
CA LEU A 19 -22.88 7.29 -7.98
C LEU A 19 -23.59 8.38 -8.76
N TRP A 20 -24.66 8.93 -8.20
CA TRP A 20 -25.37 10.05 -8.81
C TRP A 20 -24.46 11.27 -8.96
N ALA A 21 -23.67 11.60 -7.94
CA ALA A 21 -22.73 12.72 -7.95
C ALA A 21 -21.64 12.54 -9.03
N VAL A 22 -21.00 11.37 -9.06
CA VAL A 22 -19.97 11.05 -10.06
C VAL A 22 -20.58 11.09 -11.47
N GLY A 23 -21.70 10.42 -11.69
CA GLY A 23 -22.38 10.37 -12.99
C GLY A 23 -22.83 11.74 -13.49
N SER A 24 -23.42 12.57 -12.60
CA SER A 24 -23.85 13.93 -12.96
C SER A 24 -22.67 14.82 -13.36
N LEU A 25 -21.55 14.75 -12.64
CA LEU A 25 -20.34 15.50 -12.95
C LEU A 25 -19.66 15.01 -14.24
N CYS A 26 -19.63 13.69 -14.50
CA CYS A 26 -19.17 13.14 -15.77
C CYS A 26 -20.01 13.61 -16.95
N ASN A 27 -21.33 13.55 -16.84
CA ASN A 27 -22.25 13.99 -17.88
C ASN A 27 -22.08 15.48 -18.19
N MET A 28 -21.90 16.32 -17.17
CA MET A 28 -21.65 17.75 -17.35
C MET A 28 -20.34 18.04 -18.10
N GLN A 29 -19.33 17.21 -17.90
CA GLN A 29 -18.04 17.33 -18.55
C GLN A 29 -17.90 16.48 -19.82
N ARG A 30 -19.01 15.88 -20.30
CA ARG A 30 -19.06 14.99 -21.47
C ARG A 30 -18.05 13.85 -21.42
N ARG A 31 -17.83 13.30 -20.21
CA ARG A 31 -16.97 12.12 -20.00
C ARG A 31 -17.81 10.86 -19.92
N VAL A 32 -17.27 9.77 -20.46
CA VAL A 32 -17.93 8.46 -20.38
C VAL A 32 -17.92 7.99 -18.92
N PHE A 33 -19.06 7.48 -18.46
CA PHE A 33 -19.27 7.02 -17.11
C PHE A 33 -19.83 5.59 -17.12
N ASP A 34 -19.19 4.70 -16.39
CA ASP A 34 -19.71 3.36 -16.11
C ASP A 34 -19.85 3.17 -14.59
N ALA A 35 -21.08 3.06 -14.12
CA ALA A 35 -21.37 2.90 -12.71
C ALA A 35 -20.75 1.63 -12.10
N THR A 36 -20.64 0.55 -12.90
CA THR A 36 -20.11 -0.74 -12.41
C THR A 36 -18.61 -0.70 -12.19
N LEU A 37 -17.86 0.00 -13.05
CA LEU A 37 -16.43 0.18 -12.88
C LEU A 37 -16.11 1.09 -11.71
N VAL A 38 -16.84 2.21 -11.56
CA VAL A 38 -16.67 3.14 -10.43
C VAL A 38 -16.99 2.45 -9.11
N GLN A 39 -18.07 1.67 -9.03
CA GLN A 39 -18.45 0.94 -7.82
C GLN A 39 -17.41 -0.09 -7.38
N ARG A 40 -16.75 -0.74 -8.32
CA ARG A 40 -15.71 -1.74 -8.03
C ARG A 40 -14.40 -1.11 -7.58
N GLU A 41 -14.04 0.02 -8.19
CA GLU A 41 -12.81 0.74 -7.80
C GLU A 41 -12.98 1.42 -6.44
N PHE A 42 -14.17 1.91 -6.14
CA PHE A 42 -14.51 2.60 -4.90
C PHE A 42 -15.67 1.88 -4.20
N PRO A 43 -15.39 0.77 -3.48
CA PRO A 43 -16.42 0.07 -2.72
C PRO A 43 -16.87 0.91 -1.49
N PRO A 44 -18.10 0.70 -0.98
CA PRO A 44 -18.55 1.33 0.25
C PRO A 44 -17.69 0.90 1.45
N PRO A 45 -17.59 1.72 2.52
CA PRO A 45 -18.35 2.94 2.76
C PRO A 45 -17.82 4.14 1.97
N HIS A 46 -18.74 5.02 1.52
CA HIS A 46 -18.38 6.21 0.75
C HIS A 46 -18.34 7.44 1.63
N SER A 47 -17.33 8.29 1.41
CA SER A 47 -17.18 9.58 2.04
C SER A 47 -16.91 10.70 1.03
N ALA A 48 -16.94 11.94 1.48
CA ALA A 48 -16.57 13.08 0.65
C ALA A 48 -15.13 12.95 0.10
N LEU A 49 -14.22 12.32 0.83
CA LEU A 49 -12.85 12.06 0.38
C LEU A 49 -12.84 10.98 -0.71
N THR A 50 -13.60 9.90 -0.54
CA THR A 50 -13.77 8.85 -1.57
C THR A 50 -14.33 9.44 -2.87
N LEU A 51 -15.25 10.42 -2.77
CA LEU A 51 -15.80 11.12 -3.93
C LEU A 51 -14.73 11.96 -4.65
N VAL A 52 -13.86 12.64 -3.91
CA VAL A 52 -12.71 13.36 -4.49
C VAL A 52 -11.75 12.41 -5.20
N ASP A 53 -11.46 11.28 -4.64
CA ASP A 53 -10.55 10.30 -5.23
C ASP A 53 -11.16 9.64 -6.48
N ALA A 54 -12.47 9.37 -6.48
CA ALA A 54 -13.18 8.89 -7.66
C ALA A 54 -13.16 9.90 -8.81
N LEU A 55 -13.38 11.18 -8.53
CA LEU A 55 -13.32 12.23 -9.55
C LEU A 55 -11.90 12.45 -10.08
N ARG A 56 -10.90 12.34 -9.23
CA ARG A 56 -9.49 12.42 -9.66
C ARG A 56 -9.08 11.25 -10.54
N SER A 57 -9.57 10.04 -10.25
CA SER A 57 -9.30 8.87 -11.10
C SER A 57 -9.97 8.98 -12.48
N LEU A 58 -10.99 9.83 -12.60
CA LEU A 58 -11.64 10.22 -13.86
C LEU A 58 -11.01 11.47 -14.47
N GLU A 59 -9.78 11.84 -14.06
CA GLU A 59 -9.01 12.99 -14.53
C GLU A 59 -9.70 14.34 -14.32
N MET A 60 -10.52 14.44 -13.28
CA MET A 60 -11.12 15.68 -12.84
C MET A 60 -10.37 16.24 -11.64
N ALA A 61 -10.00 17.53 -11.67
CA ALA A 61 -9.41 18.20 -10.52
C ALA A 61 -10.52 18.53 -9.52
N ALA A 62 -10.64 17.74 -8.46
CA ALA A 62 -11.66 17.90 -7.43
C ALA A 62 -11.02 18.28 -6.09
N ARG A 63 -11.65 19.21 -5.37
CA ARG A 63 -11.26 19.60 -4.01
C ARG A 63 -12.45 20.00 -3.17
N ILE A 64 -12.44 19.63 -1.90
CA ILE A 64 -13.42 20.06 -0.92
C ILE A 64 -12.95 21.42 -0.37
N VAL A 65 -13.87 22.38 -0.32
CA VAL A 65 -13.63 23.72 0.19
C VAL A 65 -14.67 24.05 1.27
N GLN A 66 -14.21 24.67 2.35
CA GLN A 66 -15.10 25.24 3.34
C GLN A 66 -15.38 26.69 2.93
N ARG A 67 -16.62 26.99 2.66
CA ARG A 67 -17.03 28.35 2.21
C ARG A 67 -18.37 28.75 2.79
N ASP A 68 -18.44 30.01 3.21
CA ASP A 68 -19.70 30.64 3.51
C ASP A 68 -20.54 30.81 2.23
N ARG A 69 -21.85 30.84 2.36
CA ARG A 69 -22.82 30.98 1.29
C ARG A 69 -22.42 32.07 0.27
N ASN A 70 -22.15 33.30 0.72
CA ASN A 70 -21.86 34.44 -0.14
C ASN A 70 -20.62 34.24 -1.04
N ARG A 71 -19.74 33.29 -0.68
CA ARG A 71 -18.57 32.93 -1.49
C ARG A 71 -18.85 31.80 -2.47
N ILE A 72 -19.86 30.96 -2.19
CA ILE A 72 -20.26 29.90 -3.11
C ILE A 72 -21.06 30.48 -4.26
N THR A 73 -22.04 31.34 -3.99
CA THR A 73 -22.88 31.95 -5.00
C THR A 73 -22.09 32.88 -5.96
N ARG A 74 -20.97 33.44 -5.49
CA ARG A 74 -20.02 34.23 -6.31
C ARG A 74 -18.87 33.41 -6.89
N GLY A 75 -18.81 32.09 -6.56
CA GLY A 75 -17.75 31.19 -6.99
C GLY A 75 -17.97 30.59 -8.38
N LYS A 76 -17.11 29.62 -8.73
CA LYS A 76 -17.28 28.84 -9.95
C LYS A 76 -18.45 27.88 -9.81
N LEU A 77 -19.58 28.20 -10.41
CA LEU A 77 -20.70 27.28 -10.61
C LEU A 77 -20.52 26.55 -11.95
N PRO A 78 -20.95 25.30 -12.07
CA PRO A 78 -21.64 24.49 -11.06
C PRO A 78 -20.70 23.88 -10.03
N CYS A 79 -21.19 23.66 -8.80
CA CYS A 79 -20.46 22.98 -7.74
C CYS A 79 -21.39 22.02 -6.97
N LEU A 80 -20.81 21.01 -6.33
CA LEU A 80 -21.56 20.08 -5.51
C LEU A 80 -21.50 20.54 -4.06
N VAL A 81 -22.65 20.61 -3.39
CA VAL A 81 -22.77 21.06 -2.00
C VAL A 81 -23.20 19.91 -1.10
N PHE A 82 -22.64 19.88 0.10
CA PHE A 82 -23.04 18.92 1.13
C PHE A 82 -24.09 19.56 2.04
N LEU A 83 -25.18 18.83 2.27
CA LEU A 83 -26.26 19.25 3.14
C LEU A 83 -26.04 18.67 4.54
N LYS A 84 -26.61 19.30 5.57
CA LYS A 84 -26.53 18.80 6.92
C LYS A 84 -27.11 17.38 7.03
N PRO A 85 -26.50 16.50 7.84
CA PRO A 85 -26.99 15.13 7.97
C PRO A 85 -28.42 15.12 8.50
N VAL A 86 -29.29 14.39 7.80
CA VAL A 86 -30.63 14.11 8.26
C VAL A 86 -30.54 12.82 9.09
N ALA A 87 -30.98 12.88 10.35
CA ALA A 87 -31.09 11.68 11.17
C ALA A 87 -32.12 10.75 10.52
N VAL A 88 -31.66 9.68 9.90
CA VAL A 88 -32.52 8.60 9.42
C VAL A 88 -33.12 7.97 10.67
N SER A 89 -34.48 7.93 10.77
CA SER A 89 -35.15 7.27 11.88
C SER A 89 -34.62 5.83 11.99
N ALA A 90 -34.22 5.41 13.18
CA ALA A 90 -33.57 4.13 13.46
C ALA A 90 -34.28 2.90 12.85
N SER A 91 -35.56 3.05 12.49
CA SER A 91 -36.36 2.01 11.82
C SER A 91 -35.99 1.75 10.34
N VAL A 92 -35.43 2.74 9.63
CA VAL A 92 -35.03 2.58 8.21
C VAL A 92 -33.58 2.16 8.12
N ALA A 93 -32.71 2.71 8.98
CA ALA A 93 -31.32 2.28 9.10
C ALA A 93 -31.23 0.82 9.57
N ALA A 94 -31.97 0.44 10.61
CA ALA A 94 -31.99 -0.93 11.11
C ALA A 94 -32.55 -1.95 10.10
N ARG A 95 -33.44 -1.55 9.19
CA ARG A 95 -33.95 -2.43 8.11
C ARG A 95 -32.92 -2.57 6.97
N GLN A 96 -32.15 -1.53 6.67
CA GLN A 96 -31.07 -1.60 5.67
C GLN A 96 -29.83 -2.30 6.23
N ASP A 97 -29.47 -2.08 7.49
CA ASP A 97 -28.31 -2.71 8.13
C ASP A 97 -28.57 -4.18 8.47
N ALA A 98 -29.78 -4.54 8.87
CA ALA A 98 -30.20 -5.94 9.02
C ALA A 98 -30.21 -6.69 7.67
N ALA A 99 -30.41 -5.97 6.56
CA ALA A 99 -30.35 -6.53 5.21
C ALA A 99 -28.92 -6.69 4.70
N ASN A 100 -27.97 -5.84 5.14
CA ASN A 100 -26.61 -5.82 4.61
C ASN A 100 -25.58 -6.62 5.44
N GLY A 101 -25.95 -7.14 6.61
CA GLY A 101 -25.12 -8.10 7.37
C GLY A 101 -23.77 -7.58 7.89
N HIS A 102 -23.53 -6.26 7.83
CA HIS A 102 -22.30 -5.69 8.37
C HIS A 102 -22.27 -5.77 9.89
N ALA A 103 -21.12 -6.19 10.43
CA ALA A 103 -20.87 -6.15 11.86
C ALA A 103 -21.05 -4.73 12.41
N ALA A 104 -21.56 -4.63 13.64
CA ALA A 104 -22.01 -3.39 14.26
C ALA A 104 -20.91 -2.36 14.60
N ASP A 105 -19.71 -2.52 14.06
CA ASP A 105 -18.61 -1.59 14.26
C ASP A 105 -18.54 -0.58 13.10
N GLU A 106 -18.96 0.67 13.40
CA GLU A 106 -18.73 1.89 12.61
C GLU A 106 -19.60 2.15 11.35
N VAL A 107 -20.86 1.77 11.31
CA VAL A 107 -21.75 2.36 10.30
C VAL A 107 -22.12 3.79 10.74
N PRO A 108 -21.86 4.83 9.92
CA PRO A 108 -22.26 6.19 10.27
C PRO A 108 -23.77 6.26 10.50
N THR A 109 -24.18 6.70 11.67
CA THR A 109 -25.58 6.83 12.06
C THR A 109 -26.31 7.97 11.33
N SER A 110 -25.58 8.78 10.57
CA SER A 110 -26.12 9.91 9.80
C SER A 110 -25.40 10.09 8.47
N PHE A 111 -26.15 10.24 7.39
CA PHE A 111 -25.60 10.54 6.06
C PHE A 111 -25.94 11.98 5.67
N SER A 112 -24.99 12.68 5.06
CA SER A 112 -25.20 14.00 4.49
C SER A 112 -25.84 13.88 3.11
N GLY A 113 -26.91 14.63 2.85
CA GLY A 113 -27.44 14.77 1.51
C GLY A 113 -26.45 15.54 0.62
N ILE A 114 -26.54 15.30 -0.69
CA ILE A 114 -25.74 15.99 -1.69
C ILE A 114 -26.65 16.67 -2.68
N ALA A 115 -26.30 17.88 -3.13
CA ALA A 115 -27.00 18.53 -4.21
C ALA A 115 -26.01 19.22 -5.16
N LEU A 116 -26.34 19.26 -6.46
CA LEU A 116 -25.59 19.96 -7.47
C LEU A 116 -26.16 21.36 -7.61
N LEU A 117 -25.40 22.38 -7.21
CA LEU A 117 -25.78 23.79 -7.37
C LEU A 117 -25.32 24.29 -8.74
N VAL A 118 -26.27 24.67 -9.58
CA VAL A 118 -26.01 25.04 -10.97
C VAL A 118 -26.04 26.58 -11.18
N LYS A 119 -26.98 27.25 -10.55
CA LYS A 119 -27.17 28.71 -10.74
C LYS A 119 -27.67 29.35 -9.44
N ALA A 120 -27.24 30.59 -9.22
CA ALA A 120 -27.69 31.43 -8.12
C ALA A 120 -28.00 32.81 -8.65
N GLU A 121 -29.27 33.23 -8.59
CA GLU A 121 -29.79 34.53 -9.04
C GLU A 121 -30.94 34.99 -8.14
N ASP A 122 -31.04 36.29 -7.91
CA ASP A 122 -32.19 36.95 -7.24
C ASP A 122 -32.67 36.27 -5.94
N ASN A 123 -31.76 35.94 -5.03
CA ASN A 123 -32.09 35.29 -3.76
C ASN A 123 -32.68 33.86 -3.90
N ARG A 124 -32.51 33.22 -5.06
CA ARG A 124 -32.95 31.87 -5.37
C ARG A 124 -31.80 31.04 -5.91
N LEU A 125 -31.75 29.78 -5.48
CA LEU A 125 -30.74 28.82 -5.87
C LEU A 125 -31.38 27.70 -6.67
N LEU A 126 -30.85 27.45 -7.87
CA LEU A 126 -31.21 26.31 -8.70
C LEU A 126 -30.31 25.13 -8.40
N MET A 127 -30.86 24.08 -7.86
CA MET A 127 -30.10 22.88 -7.49
C MET A 127 -30.79 21.60 -7.95
N PHE A 128 -29.99 20.55 -8.13
CA PHE A 128 -30.47 19.20 -8.34
C PHE A 128 -30.12 18.37 -7.09
N PRO A 129 -31.12 17.96 -6.29
CA PRO A 129 -30.90 17.06 -5.16
C PRO A 129 -30.44 15.68 -5.63
N ALA A 130 -29.62 15.00 -4.84
CA ALA A 130 -29.15 13.66 -5.18
C ALA A 130 -30.30 12.68 -5.46
N GLY A 131 -30.11 11.86 -6.48
CA GLY A 131 -31.09 10.85 -6.90
C GLY A 131 -32.33 11.39 -7.67
N THR A 132 -32.38 12.69 -7.96
CA THR A 132 -33.42 13.31 -8.78
C THR A 132 -32.81 13.98 -10.00
N ASN A 133 -33.52 13.92 -11.13
CA ASN A 133 -33.18 14.68 -12.34
C ASN A 133 -34.01 15.95 -12.48
N GLU A 134 -34.87 16.26 -11.49
CA GLU A 134 -35.72 17.43 -11.50
C GLU A 134 -35.04 18.60 -10.77
N PRO A 135 -34.97 19.78 -11.41
CA PRO A 135 -34.40 20.94 -10.76
C PRO A 135 -35.34 21.46 -9.64
N LYS A 136 -34.75 21.75 -8.49
CA LYS A 136 -35.46 22.40 -7.38
C LYS A 136 -34.94 23.82 -7.24
N VAL A 137 -35.86 24.76 -7.21
CA VAL A 137 -35.56 26.16 -6.87
C VAL A 137 -35.77 26.36 -5.39
N MET A 138 -34.72 26.71 -4.68
CA MET A 138 -34.74 26.87 -3.22
C MET A 138 -34.45 28.32 -2.84
N PRO A 139 -35.26 28.96 -1.95
CA PRO A 139 -34.93 30.28 -1.41
C PRO A 139 -33.65 30.24 -0.58
N GLU A 140 -32.88 31.31 -0.59
CA GLU A 140 -31.61 31.40 0.18
C GLU A 140 -31.71 31.05 1.68
N PRO A 141 -32.74 31.48 2.43
CA PRO A 141 -32.82 31.15 3.85
C PRO A 141 -33.04 29.66 4.13
N GLU A 142 -33.76 28.97 3.23
CA GLU A 142 -33.99 27.52 3.33
C GLU A 142 -32.71 26.76 3.02
N PHE A 143 -31.93 27.21 2.06
CA PHE A 143 -30.63 26.63 1.74
C PHE A 143 -29.65 26.80 2.90
N ASP A 144 -29.57 27.98 3.53
CA ASP A 144 -28.70 28.23 4.68
C ASP A 144 -28.99 27.32 5.87
N ALA A 145 -30.26 26.98 6.10
CA ALA A 145 -30.64 26.07 7.14
C ALA A 145 -30.12 24.64 6.90
N GLN A 146 -30.05 24.22 5.63
CA GLN A 146 -29.68 22.88 5.22
C GLN A 146 -28.19 22.73 4.84
N TYR A 147 -27.49 23.79 4.51
CA TYR A 147 -26.10 23.75 4.06
C TYR A 147 -25.11 23.42 5.19
N SER A 148 -24.18 22.48 4.94
CA SER A 148 -23.19 22.02 5.92
C SER A 148 -21.96 22.95 6.05
N GLY A 149 -21.79 23.93 5.15
CA GLY A 149 -20.58 24.76 5.08
C GLY A 149 -19.50 24.21 4.15
N PHE A 150 -19.70 23.03 3.53
CA PHE A 150 -18.73 22.39 2.66
C PHE A 150 -19.25 22.23 1.23
N ALA A 151 -18.38 22.50 0.27
CA ALA A 151 -18.68 22.33 -1.16
C ALA A 151 -17.52 21.63 -1.86
N LEU A 152 -17.83 20.91 -2.94
CA LEU A 152 -16.86 20.28 -3.82
C LEU A 152 -16.77 21.09 -5.11
N GLU A 153 -15.61 21.70 -5.34
CA GLU A 153 -15.28 22.36 -6.60
C GLU A 153 -14.62 21.36 -7.53
N VAL A 154 -15.10 21.28 -8.77
CA VAL A 154 -14.57 20.42 -9.81
C VAL A 154 -14.13 21.25 -11.00
N ALA A 155 -12.94 20.99 -11.51
CA ALA A 155 -12.42 21.58 -12.74
C ALA A 155 -11.86 20.46 -13.61
N ILE A 156 -11.83 20.69 -14.93
CA ILE A 156 -11.09 19.81 -15.84
C ILE A 156 -9.61 19.92 -15.43
N ALA A 157 -8.98 18.78 -15.12
CA ALA A 157 -7.55 18.79 -14.93
C ALA A 157 -6.90 19.25 -16.24
N PRO A 158 -5.94 20.19 -16.22
CA PRO A 158 -5.15 20.45 -17.41
C PRO A 158 -4.51 19.11 -17.81
N GLU A 159 -4.61 18.77 -19.09
CA GLU A 159 -3.94 17.59 -19.63
C GLU A 159 -2.49 17.61 -19.13
N SER A 160 -2.12 16.64 -18.29
CA SER A 160 -0.70 16.41 -18.02
C SER A 160 -0.05 16.15 -19.37
N PRO A 161 1.06 16.83 -19.68
CA PRO A 161 1.69 16.63 -20.97
C PRO A 161 1.92 15.12 -21.15
N ALA A 162 1.29 14.57 -22.17
CA ALA A 162 1.36 13.15 -22.56
C ALA A 162 2.78 12.71 -22.97
N ASP A 163 3.75 13.60 -22.86
CA ASP A 163 5.15 13.40 -23.26
C ASP A 163 5.95 12.46 -22.35
N ASP A 164 5.52 12.22 -21.10
CA ASP A 164 6.23 11.31 -20.20
C ASP A 164 5.89 9.83 -20.40
N ILE A 165 4.82 9.51 -21.15
CA ILE A 165 4.42 8.11 -21.39
C ILE A 165 5.12 7.52 -22.65
N GLN A 166 5.63 8.37 -23.55
CA GLN A 166 6.33 7.91 -24.77
C GLN A 166 7.84 7.72 -24.61
N SER A 167 8.44 8.30 -23.60
CA SER A 167 9.81 7.96 -23.22
C SER A 167 9.79 6.76 -22.28
N GLY A 168 9.86 5.54 -22.78
CA GLY A 168 9.82 4.27 -22.03
C GLY A 168 10.86 4.07 -20.91
N ARG A 169 11.13 5.13 -20.12
CA ARG A 169 11.89 5.16 -18.89
C ARG A 169 11.00 5.70 -17.78
N THR A 170 10.21 4.82 -17.17
CA THR A 170 9.75 5.10 -15.81
C THR A 170 10.99 5.38 -14.96
N PRO A 171 11.04 6.50 -14.20
CA PRO A 171 12.17 6.76 -13.32
C PRO A 171 12.30 5.57 -12.38
N GLU A 172 13.47 4.92 -12.37
CA GLU A 172 13.75 3.79 -11.48
C GLU A 172 13.34 4.16 -10.04
N PHE A 173 12.57 3.25 -9.41
CA PHE A 173 12.16 3.44 -8.03
C PHE A 173 13.38 3.50 -7.12
N GLY A 174 13.53 4.61 -6.39
CA GLY A 174 14.70 4.85 -5.57
C GLY A 174 14.45 5.88 -4.47
N PHE A 175 15.52 6.29 -3.77
CA PHE A 175 15.45 7.30 -2.71
C PHE A 175 14.83 8.64 -3.16
N ARG A 176 14.83 8.95 -4.46
CA ARG A 176 14.22 10.16 -5.03
C ARG A 176 12.70 10.20 -4.79
N TRP A 177 12.04 9.07 -4.80
CA TRP A 177 10.61 8.97 -4.46
C TRP A 177 10.36 9.44 -3.03
N PHE A 178 11.17 8.95 -2.08
CA PHE A 178 11.05 9.33 -0.67
C PHE A 178 11.34 10.81 -0.43
N TYR A 179 12.35 11.35 -1.11
CA TYR A 179 12.67 12.78 -1.02
C TYR A 179 11.49 13.65 -1.47
N SER A 180 10.82 13.29 -2.57
CA SER A 180 9.65 14.04 -3.05
C SER A 180 8.50 14.01 -2.05
N GLU A 181 8.27 12.88 -1.37
CA GLU A 181 7.21 12.75 -0.37
C GLU A 181 7.56 13.49 0.93
N LEU A 182 8.80 13.38 1.40
CA LEU A 182 9.29 14.16 2.55
C LEU A 182 9.19 15.67 2.29
N ALA A 183 9.53 16.13 1.09
CA ALA A 183 9.47 17.54 0.73
C ALA A 183 8.03 18.11 0.75
N ARG A 184 6.99 17.29 0.64
CA ARG A 184 5.59 17.72 0.79
C ARG A 184 5.29 18.22 2.20
N HIS A 185 6.03 17.74 3.22
CA HIS A 185 5.84 18.11 4.64
C HIS A 185 6.76 19.24 5.11
N ARG A 186 7.07 20.23 4.26
CA ARG A 186 8.03 21.33 4.55
C ARG A 186 7.76 22.07 5.86
N LYS A 187 6.50 22.22 6.27
CA LYS A 187 6.17 22.91 7.54
C LYS A 187 6.69 22.14 8.76
N VAL A 188 6.49 20.84 8.78
CA VAL A 188 6.95 19.98 9.90
C VAL A 188 8.48 19.97 9.94
N TRP A 189 9.14 19.88 8.79
CA TRP A 189 10.61 19.93 8.72
C TRP A 189 11.18 21.25 9.21
N ARG A 190 10.53 22.37 8.90
CA ARG A 190 10.92 23.68 9.45
C ARG A 190 10.84 23.67 10.98
N ASP A 191 9.77 23.15 11.56
CA ASP A 191 9.55 23.12 13.00
C ASP A 191 10.56 22.17 13.70
N VAL A 192 10.90 21.06 13.06
CA VAL A 192 11.97 20.13 13.49
C VAL A 192 13.35 20.81 13.43
N LEU A 193 13.65 21.55 12.36
CA LEU A 193 14.91 22.31 12.23
C LEU A 193 15.02 23.40 13.31
N LEU A 194 13.93 24.12 13.58
CA LEU A 194 13.91 25.12 14.64
C LEU A 194 14.14 24.47 16.03
N ALA A 195 13.45 23.37 16.33
CA ALA A 195 13.70 22.64 17.57
C ALA A 195 15.15 22.16 17.68
N SER A 196 15.73 21.62 16.58
CA SER A 196 17.15 21.22 16.55
C SER A 196 18.07 22.39 16.80
N LEU A 197 17.82 23.55 16.18
CA LEU A 197 18.62 24.77 16.42
C LEU A 197 18.64 25.15 17.90
N PHE A 198 17.46 25.20 18.56
CA PHE A 198 17.42 25.54 19.99
C PHE A 198 18.07 24.48 20.87
N ILE A 199 17.91 23.20 20.57
CA ILE A 199 18.60 22.11 21.29
C ILE A 199 20.11 22.29 21.19
N GLN A 200 20.63 22.62 20.02
CA GLN A 200 22.06 22.78 19.81
C GLN A 200 22.62 24.07 20.46
N LEU A 201 21.81 25.16 20.51
CA LEU A 201 22.19 26.37 21.26
C LEU A 201 22.28 26.08 22.77
N ILE A 202 21.33 25.30 23.33
CA ILE A 202 21.41 24.81 24.70
C ILE A 202 22.63 23.93 24.92
N ALA A 203 22.89 23.03 23.98
CA ALA A 203 24.07 22.16 24.02
C ALA A 203 25.40 22.92 23.97
N LEU A 204 25.42 24.09 23.30
CA LEU A 204 26.55 25.00 23.28
C LEU A 204 26.73 25.75 24.60
N ALA A 205 25.61 26.20 25.22
CA ALA A 205 25.64 26.96 26.45
C ALA A 205 26.16 26.14 27.65
N THR A 206 25.87 24.83 27.69
CA THR A 206 26.24 23.97 28.83
C THR A 206 27.73 23.92 29.12
N PRO A 207 28.65 23.65 28.12
CA PRO A 207 30.10 23.68 28.35
C PRO A 207 30.62 25.08 28.79
N LEU A 208 30.05 26.14 28.21
CA LEU A 208 30.45 27.51 28.55
C LEU A 208 30.04 27.86 30.01
N CYS A 209 28.87 27.45 30.43
CA CYS A 209 28.45 27.59 31.84
C CYS A 209 29.35 26.80 32.79
N SER A 210 29.75 25.58 32.40
CA SER A 210 30.67 24.74 33.16
C SER A 210 32.03 25.43 33.33
N GLN A 211 32.56 26.02 32.23
CA GLN A 211 33.76 26.81 32.28
C GLN A 211 33.67 27.98 33.27
N ILE A 212 32.61 28.78 33.19
CA ILE A 212 32.42 29.93 34.06
C ILE A 212 32.33 29.47 35.53
N ILE A 213 31.67 28.36 35.83
CA ILE A 213 31.62 27.82 37.19
C ILE A 213 33.01 27.50 37.70
N ILE A 214 33.84 26.82 36.90
CA ILE A 214 35.19 26.40 37.32
C ILE A 214 36.12 27.61 37.44
N ASP A 215 36.19 28.46 36.42
CA ASP A 215 37.19 29.53 36.34
C ASP A 215 36.84 30.77 37.18
N LYS A 216 35.53 31.06 37.42
CA LYS A 216 35.10 32.25 38.13
C LYS A 216 34.45 31.95 39.47
N VAL A 217 33.47 31.05 39.48
CA VAL A 217 32.63 30.80 40.70
C VAL A 217 33.48 30.13 41.79
N ILE A 218 34.22 29.07 41.44
CA ILE A 218 35.03 28.32 42.39
C ILE A 218 36.21 29.14 42.83
N VAL A 219 36.89 29.82 41.93
CA VAL A 219 38.08 30.63 42.25
C VAL A 219 37.78 31.83 43.12
N HIS A 220 36.61 32.49 42.87
CA HIS A 220 36.21 33.69 43.61
C HIS A 220 35.15 33.40 44.71
N GLN A 221 34.76 32.14 44.94
CA GLN A 221 33.79 31.70 45.93
C GLN A 221 32.46 32.45 45.87
N THR A 222 31.98 32.81 44.68
CA THR A 222 30.78 33.63 44.47
C THR A 222 29.50 32.75 44.44
N THR A 223 28.87 32.57 45.58
CA THR A 223 27.64 31.74 45.71
C THR A 223 26.46 32.29 44.93
N SER A 224 26.31 33.63 44.85
CA SER A 224 25.21 34.27 44.09
C SER A 224 25.28 33.92 42.61
N THR A 225 26.47 33.97 42.00
CA THR A 225 26.69 33.60 40.59
C THR A 225 26.45 32.10 40.35
N LEU A 226 26.82 31.25 41.33
CA LEU A 226 26.56 29.83 41.27
C LEU A 226 25.05 29.53 41.16
N VAL A 227 24.23 30.17 42.02
CA VAL A 227 22.78 29.98 42.04
C VAL A 227 22.17 30.39 40.69
N VAL A 228 22.59 31.55 40.15
CA VAL A 228 22.09 32.01 38.85
C VAL A 228 22.43 31.03 37.73
N ILE A 229 23.70 30.58 37.62
CA ILE A 229 24.12 29.66 36.59
C ILE A 229 23.47 28.28 36.76
N ALA A 230 23.35 27.77 37.99
CA ALA A 230 22.69 26.53 38.30
C ALA A 230 21.18 26.56 37.90
N SER A 231 20.50 27.67 38.19
CA SER A 231 19.11 27.89 37.79
C SER A 231 18.96 27.94 36.27
N ALA A 232 19.89 28.63 35.57
CA ALA A 232 19.90 28.69 34.11
C ALA A 232 20.12 27.30 33.51
N LEU A 233 21.08 26.52 34.04
CA LEU A 233 21.34 25.16 33.62
C LEU A 233 20.12 24.24 33.85
N ALA A 234 19.44 24.36 34.98
CA ALA A 234 18.23 23.60 35.25
C ALA A 234 17.13 23.91 34.21
N ILE A 235 16.95 25.20 33.91
CA ILE A 235 16.01 25.63 32.85
C ILE A 235 16.44 25.04 31.48
N PHE A 236 17.72 25.11 31.15
CA PHE A 236 18.23 24.55 29.87
C PHE A 236 18.01 23.04 29.76
N VAL A 237 18.20 22.29 30.84
CA VAL A 237 17.94 20.83 30.85
C VAL A 237 16.46 20.54 30.63
N LEU A 238 15.56 21.26 31.30
CA LEU A 238 14.11 21.09 31.16
C LEU A 238 13.64 21.45 29.75
N PHE A 239 14.03 22.61 29.24
CA PHE A 239 13.67 23.03 27.88
C PHE A 239 14.30 22.13 26.80
N GLY A 240 15.57 21.76 26.98
CA GLY A 240 16.28 20.85 26.08
C GLY A 240 15.60 19.48 26.00
N GLY A 241 15.17 18.96 27.17
CA GLY A 241 14.39 17.72 27.24
C GLY A 241 13.05 17.82 26.53
N ALA A 242 12.28 18.88 26.82
CA ALA A 242 11.00 19.12 26.18
C ALA A 242 11.11 19.28 24.65
N LEU A 243 12.06 20.09 24.19
CA LEU A 243 12.32 20.28 22.75
C LEU A 243 12.78 18.99 22.08
N SER A 244 13.63 18.19 22.74
CA SER A 244 14.06 16.89 22.24
C SER A 244 12.89 15.93 22.09
N TRP A 245 11.99 15.90 23.07
CA TRP A 245 10.77 15.09 23.00
C TRP A 245 9.84 15.53 21.86
N ILE A 246 9.60 16.84 21.72
CA ILE A 246 8.79 17.40 20.64
C ILE A 246 9.42 17.06 19.26
N ARG A 247 10.74 17.25 19.12
CA ARG A 247 11.47 16.90 17.89
C ARG A 247 11.28 15.44 17.53
N GLN A 248 11.49 14.53 18.49
CA GLN A 248 11.35 13.09 18.28
C GLN A 248 9.91 12.70 17.91
N TYR A 249 8.93 13.32 18.57
CA TYR A 249 7.51 13.14 18.26
C TYR A 249 7.19 13.56 16.81
N LEU A 250 7.64 14.75 16.39
CA LEU A 250 7.40 15.25 15.03
C LEU A 250 8.05 14.38 13.96
N VAL A 251 9.29 13.92 14.17
CA VAL A 251 10.01 13.04 13.28
C VAL A 251 9.30 11.69 13.16
N SER A 252 8.94 11.07 14.29
CA SER A 252 8.25 9.79 14.33
C SER A 252 6.86 9.86 13.67
N HIS A 253 6.08 10.91 13.98
CA HIS A 253 4.77 11.12 13.37
C HIS A 253 4.86 11.29 11.85
N THR A 254 5.84 12.06 11.37
CA THR A 254 6.04 12.25 9.93
C THR A 254 6.50 10.96 9.25
N GLY A 255 7.40 10.21 9.90
CA GLY A 255 7.84 8.90 9.43
C GLY A 255 6.68 7.92 9.26
N ASN A 256 5.82 7.79 10.26
CA ASN A 256 4.63 6.92 10.20
C ASN A 256 3.67 7.32 9.08
N ARG A 257 3.54 8.62 8.81
CA ARG A 257 2.69 9.09 7.71
C ARG A 257 3.26 8.74 6.34
N VAL A 258 4.58 8.87 6.16
CA VAL A 258 5.26 8.46 4.93
C VAL A 258 5.14 6.95 4.72
N ASP A 259 5.25 6.18 5.82
CA ASP A 259 5.08 4.72 5.80
C ASP A 259 3.69 4.31 5.33
N ALA A 260 2.63 4.91 5.88
CA ALA A 260 1.26 4.63 5.46
C ALA A 260 1.04 4.91 3.96
N VAL A 261 1.58 6.03 3.45
CA VAL A 261 1.50 6.38 2.02
C VAL A 261 2.28 5.38 1.17
N LEU A 262 3.51 5.02 1.59
CA LEU A 262 4.35 4.06 0.89
C LEU A 262 3.73 2.66 0.88
N GLY A 263 3.32 2.16 2.04
CA GLY A 263 2.71 0.84 2.16
C GLY A 263 1.47 0.70 1.28
N ALA A 264 0.58 1.70 1.31
CA ALA A 264 -0.59 1.73 0.44
C ALA A 264 -0.22 1.81 -1.06
N ALA A 265 0.79 2.61 -1.42
CA ALA A 265 1.25 2.74 -2.81
C ALA A 265 1.84 1.43 -3.34
N VAL A 266 2.71 0.78 -2.55
CA VAL A 266 3.34 -0.51 -2.89
C VAL A 266 2.29 -1.60 -3.03
N PHE A 267 1.36 -1.70 -2.06
CA PHE A 267 0.30 -2.70 -2.11
C PHE A 267 -0.60 -2.50 -3.34
N ARG A 268 -1.01 -1.26 -3.62
CA ARG A 268 -1.80 -0.92 -4.81
C ARG A 268 -1.07 -1.28 -6.09
N HIS A 269 0.21 -0.95 -6.20
CA HIS A 269 1.03 -1.29 -7.36
C HIS A 269 1.13 -2.79 -7.54
N MET A 270 1.41 -3.53 -6.46
CA MET A 270 1.50 -4.99 -6.47
C MET A 270 0.20 -5.64 -6.95
N MET A 271 -0.98 -5.17 -6.49
CA MET A 271 -2.28 -5.70 -6.92
C MET A 271 -2.58 -5.43 -8.41
N ARG A 272 -1.90 -4.49 -9.03
CA ARG A 272 -2.04 -4.16 -10.46
C ARG A 272 -0.97 -4.78 -11.36
N LEU A 273 -0.06 -5.58 -10.80
CA LEU A 273 0.93 -6.30 -11.61
C LEU A 273 0.30 -7.46 -12.39
N PRO A 274 0.81 -7.76 -13.60
CA PRO A 274 0.36 -8.91 -14.38
C PRO A 274 0.50 -10.23 -13.62
N LEU A 275 -0.45 -11.14 -13.78
CA LEU A 275 -0.44 -12.45 -13.11
C LEU A 275 0.87 -13.23 -13.36
N ARG A 276 1.46 -13.09 -14.53
CA ARG A 276 2.74 -13.71 -14.90
C ARG A 276 3.90 -13.33 -13.97
N TYR A 277 3.84 -12.15 -13.35
CA TYR A 277 4.82 -11.71 -12.35
C TYR A 277 4.84 -12.62 -11.12
N PHE A 278 3.67 -13.12 -10.71
CA PHE A 278 3.48 -13.96 -9.52
C PHE A 278 3.74 -15.44 -9.77
N GLU A 279 3.46 -15.95 -10.99
CA GLU A 279 3.58 -17.37 -11.35
C GLU A 279 5.00 -17.93 -11.16
N HIS A 280 6.03 -17.09 -11.27
CA HIS A 280 7.44 -17.50 -11.18
C HIS A 280 8.11 -17.09 -9.86
N ARG A 281 7.35 -16.59 -8.88
CA ARG A 281 7.89 -16.09 -7.60
C ARG A 281 7.16 -16.70 -6.42
N PRO A 282 7.89 -17.31 -5.46
CA PRO A 282 7.28 -17.82 -4.22
C PRO A 282 6.60 -16.70 -3.44
N THR A 283 5.42 -16.97 -2.89
CA THR A 283 4.64 -16.00 -2.08
C THR A 283 5.41 -15.47 -0.87
N GLY A 284 6.24 -16.32 -0.24
CA GLY A 284 7.11 -15.92 0.87
C GLY A 284 8.14 -14.85 0.49
N VAL A 285 8.65 -14.88 -0.76
CA VAL A 285 9.58 -13.85 -1.27
C VAL A 285 8.85 -12.52 -1.46
N LEU A 286 7.61 -12.54 -1.92
CA LEU A 286 6.79 -11.34 -2.08
C LEU A 286 6.45 -10.72 -0.73
N ALA A 287 6.07 -11.53 0.26
CA ALA A 287 5.82 -11.07 1.63
C ALA A 287 7.08 -10.47 2.27
N ALA A 288 8.25 -11.11 2.10
CA ALA A 288 9.52 -10.58 2.59
C ALA A 288 9.91 -9.23 1.94
N ARG A 289 9.53 -9.02 0.68
CA ARG A 289 9.75 -7.72 -0.01
C ARG A 289 8.86 -6.62 0.56
N LEU A 290 7.60 -6.92 0.90
CA LEU A 290 6.71 -5.97 1.56
C LEU A 290 7.24 -5.57 2.94
N ASN A 291 7.82 -6.51 3.71
CA ASN A 291 8.46 -6.20 4.98
C ASN A 291 9.67 -5.26 4.83
N GLY A 292 10.25 -5.14 3.63
CA GLY A 292 11.27 -4.15 3.32
C GLY A 292 10.81 -2.70 3.50
N VAL A 293 9.51 -2.41 3.40
CA VAL A 293 8.93 -1.09 3.68
C VAL A 293 9.22 -0.66 5.12
N GLU A 294 9.11 -1.59 6.07
CA GLU A 294 9.43 -1.37 7.49
C GLU A 294 10.89 -0.96 7.68
N THR A 295 11.83 -1.65 7.03
CA THR A 295 13.26 -1.32 7.10
C THR A 295 13.56 0.09 6.56
N ILE A 296 12.88 0.50 5.50
CA ILE A 296 13.02 1.84 4.94
C ILE A 296 12.45 2.88 5.90
N ARG A 297 11.31 2.60 6.51
CA ARG A 297 10.68 3.46 7.52
C ARG A 297 11.60 3.68 8.71
N GLU A 298 12.15 2.61 9.28
CA GLU A 298 13.07 2.69 10.43
C GLU A 298 14.28 3.56 10.11
N PHE A 299 14.80 3.48 8.89
CA PHE A 299 15.89 4.35 8.46
C PHE A 299 15.43 5.81 8.34
N LEU A 300 14.29 6.08 7.70
CA LEU A 300 13.80 7.45 7.44
C LEU A 300 13.24 8.15 8.69
N SER A 301 12.64 7.42 9.65
CA SER A 301 12.10 7.98 10.90
C SER A 301 13.06 7.87 12.09
N GLY A 302 14.21 7.25 11.89
CA GLY A 302 15.16 6.92 12.94
C GLY A 302 16.28 7.92 13.13
N ALA A 303 17.40 7.41 13.64
CA ALA A 303 18.59 8.17 13.98
C ALA A 303 19.26 8.88 12.79
N ALA A 304 19.02 8.41 11.56
CA ALA A 304 19.60 8.98 10.34
C ALA A 304 19.21 10.44 10.11
N ILE A 305 17.92 10.75 10.22
CA ILE A 305 17.42 12.13 10.06
C ILE A 305 17.94 13.01 11.20
N THR A 306 17.92 12.50 12.44
CA THR A 306 18.42 13.24 13.59
C THR A 306 19.89 13.60 13.42
N LEU A 307 20.72 12.66 12.95
CA LEU A 307 22.12 12.91 12.68
C LEU A 307 22.33 13.93 11.54
N LEU A 308 21.56 13.82 10.47
CA LEU A 308 21.64 14.77 9.35
C LEU A 308 21.32 16.20 9.80
N LEU A 309 20.37 16.34 10.73
CA LEU A 309 20.01 17.63 11.32
C LEU A 309 21.09 18.17 12.25
N ASP A 310 21.80 17.29 12.95
CA ASP A 310 22.87 17.65 13.89
C ASP A 310 24.24 17.88 13.21
N LEU A 311 24.43 17.39 11.98
CA LEU A 311 25.70 17.50 11.24
C LEU A 311 26.23 18.94 11.05
N PRO A 312 25.41 19.97 10.70
CA PRO A 312 25.90 21.33 10.59
C PRO A 312 26.50 21.88 11.88
N PHE A 313 25.93 21.48 13.04
CA PHE A 313 26.38 21.93 14.35
C PHE A 313 27.70 21.27 14.78
N LEU A 314 28.01 20.09 14.25
CA LEU A 314 29.31 19.45 14.45
C LEU A 314 30.45 20.36 13.95
N LEU A 315 30.26 21.01 12.80
CA LEU A 315 31.25 21.98 12.28
C LEU A 315 31.38 23.19 13.20
N LEU A 316 30.28 23.65 13.78
CA LEU A 316 30.29 24.75 14.76
C LEU A 316 31.07 24.38 16.03
N PHE A 317 30.80 23.19 16.60
CA PHE A 317 31.57 22.71 17.76
C PHE A 317 33.06 22.55 17.46
N LEU A 318 33.39 22.01 16.27
CA LEU A 318 34.77 21.87 15.84
C LEU A 318 35.44 23.24 15.71
N ALA A 319 34.78 24.23 15.12
CA ALA A 319 35.28 25.59 15.01
C ALA A 319 35.57 26.22 16.39
N LEU A 320 34.65 26.02 17.36
CA LEU A 320 34.86 26.44 18.74
C LEU A 320 36.06 25.75 19.39
N MET A 321 36.25 24.46 19.16
CA MET A 321 37.39 23.73 19.69
C MET A 321 38.70 24.31 19.14
N PHE A 322 38.79 24.71 17.87
CA PHE A 322 39.94 25.40 17.30
C PHE A 322 40.17 26.77 17.94
N PHE A 323 39.12 27.47 18.32
CA PHE A 323 39.25 28.75 19.05
C PHE A 323 39.86 28.56 20.45
N TYR A 324 39.55 27.44 21.13
CA TYR A 324 40.12 27.14 22.46
C TYR A 324 41.59 26.74 22.39
N SER A 325 41.92 25.81 21.49
CA SER A 325 43.34 25.36 21.31
C SER A 325 43.51 24.68 19.96
N VAL A 326 44.35 25.25 19.11
CA VAL A 326 44.64 24.67 17.80
C VAL A 326 45.33 23.29 17.93
N TRP A 327 46.29 23.16 18.87
CA TRP A 327 47.02 21.91 19.05
C TRP A 327 46.12 20.76 19.51
N LEU A 328 45.26 20.98 20.52
CA LEU A 328 44.34 19.97 20.98
C LEU A 328 43.33 19.60 19.88
N SER A 329 42.89 20.58 19.09
CA SER A 329 41.95 20.37 18.02
C SER A 329 42.53 19.55 16.86
N LEU A 330 43.78 19.75 16.54
CA LEU A 330 44.49 18.92 15.53
C LEU A 330 44.64 17.47 16.00
N VAL A 331 44.96 17.24 17.26
CA VAL A 331 45.03 15.88 17.84
C VAL A 331 43.67 15.23 17.86
N THR A 332 42.62 15.96 18.30
CA THR A 332 41.26 15.49 18.29
C THR A 332 40.81 15.13 16.89
N LEU A 333 41.06 16.00 15.90
CA LEU A 333 40.74 15.76 14.51
C LEU A 333 41.49 14.54 13.96
N GLY A 334 42.74 14.35 14.32
CA GLY A 334 43.54 13.18 13.93
C GLY A 334 42.92 11.86 14.41
N ILE A 335 42.49 11.81 15.68
CA ILE A 335 41.84 10.62 16.22
C ILE A 335 40.43 10.42 15.58
N LEU A 336 39.67 11.50 15.34
CA LEU A 336 38.38 11.39 14.65
C LEU A 336 38.54 10.91 13.21
N VAL A 337 39.54 11.37 12.49
CA VAL A 337 39.87 10.86 11.13
C VAL A 337 40.20 9.36 11.18
N LEU A 338 40.89 8.91 12.24
CA LEU A 338 41.19 7.49 12.42
C LEU A 338 39.90 6.67 12.69
N VAL A 339 38.95 7.18 13.45
CA VAL A 339 37.63 6.56 13.66
C VAL A 339 36.86 6.50 12.34
N VAL A 340 36.85 7.58 11.57
CA VAL A 340 36.18 7.61 10.26
C VAL A 340 36.87 6.63 9.29
N GLY A 341 38.20 6.60 9.27
CA GLY A 341 38.99 5.65 8.47
C GLY A 341 38.67 4.19 8.80
N LEU A 342 38.60 3.86 10.11
CA LEU A 342 38.18 2.55 10.57
C LEU A 342 36.75 2.22 10.07
N SER A 343 35.84 3.19 10.15
CA SER A 343 34.47 3.05 9.70
C SER A 343 34.35 2.74 8.21
N VAL A 344 35.09 3.48 7.39
CA VAL A 344 35.16 3.29 5.93
C VAL A 344 35.78 1.93 5.57
N ALA A 345 36.82 1.51 6.29
CA ALA A 345 37.50 0.22 6.07
C ALA A 345 36.58 -0.97 6.40
N VAL A 346 35.78 -0.87 7.46
CA VAL A 346 34.87 -1.95 7.90
C VAL A 346 33.58 -2.00 7.07
N ALA A 347 33.13 -0.88 6.49
CA ALA A 347 31.88 -0.77 5.75
C ALA A 347 31.68 -1.84 4.64
N PRO A 348 32.66 -2.13 3.75
CA PRO A 348 32.48 -3.15 2.71
C PRO A 348 32.38 -4.56 3.29
N MET A 349 33.09 -4.88 4.37
CA MET A 349 32.99 -6.17 5.07
C MET A 349 31.60 -6.33 5.68
N PHE A 350 31.10 -5.29 6.30
CA PHE A 350 29.74 -5.27 6.87
C PHE A 350 28.68 -5.54 5.79
N ARG A 351 28.79 -4.88 4.65
CA ARG A 351 27.89 -5.06 3.52
C ARG A 351 27.88 -6.51 3.03
N ALA A 352 29.03 -7.13 2.89
CA ALA A 352 29.15 -8.52 2.45
C ALA A 352 28.46 -9.47 3.44
N ARG A 353 28.76 -9.32 4.74
CA ARG A 353 28.19 -10.17 5.81
C ARG A 353 26.67 -9.98 5.96
N LEU A 354 26.18 -8.77 5.89
CA LEU A 354 24.73 -8.50 5.93
C LEU A 354 23.99 -9.14 4.77
N ASN A 355 24.57 -9.09 3.56
CA ASN A 355 23.95 -9.72 2.40
C ASN A 355 23.92 -11.25 2.52
N GLU A 356 25.00 -11.86 3.00
CA GLU A 356 25.10 -13.30 3.29
C GLU A 356 24.06 -13.71 4.33
N GLN A 357 24.00 -13.04 5.48
CA GLN A 357 23.03 -13.25 6.55
C GLN A 357 21.60 -13.17 6.03
N PHE A 358 21.32 -12.19 5.20
CA PHE A 358 19.97 -12.03 4.62
C PHE A 358 19.60 -13.18 3.69
N LEU A 359 20.49 -13.60 2.79
CA LEU A 359 20.22 -14.69 1.85
C LEU A 359 19.94 -15.99 2.58
N LEU A 360 20.74 -16.30 3.62
CA LEU A 360 20.55 -17.48 4.45
C LEU A 360 19.27 -17.39 5.29
N GLY A 361 18.95 -16.23 5.83
CA GLY A 361 17.69 -15.98 6.55
C GLY A 361 16.47 -16.15 5.64
N ALA A 362 16.51 -15.60 4.43
CA ALA A 362 15.43 -15.75 3.45
C ALA A 362 15.24 -17.22 3.03
N ARG A 363 16.34 -17.99 2.88
CA ARG A 363 16.29 -19.41 2.58
C ARG A 363 15.67 -20.21 3.71
N ASN A 364 16.05 -19.91 4.97
CA ASN A 364 15.48 -20.55 6.16
C ASN A 364 13.98 -20.26 6.28
N GLN A 365 13.57 -19.01 6.08
CA GLN A 365 12.16 -18.62 6.11
C GLN A 365 11.33 -19.27 5.00
N ALA A 366 11.87 -19.35 3.79
CA ALA A 366 11.23 -20.02 2.66
C ALA A 366 11.00 -21.50 2.95
N PHE A 367 12.01 -22.18 3.53
CA PHE A 367 11.90 -23.58 3.95
C PHE A 367 10.75 -23.77 4.94
N VAL A 368 10.71 -23.00 6.01
CA VAL A 368 9.64 -23.09 7.02
C VAL A 368 8.25 -22.88 6.39
N THR A 369 8.12 -21.84 5.57
CA THR A 369 6.83 -21.52 4.91
C THR A 369 6.36 -22.66 4.00
N GLU A 370 7.26 -23.25 3.23
CA GLU A 370 6.96 -24.34 2.28
C GLU A 370 6.45 -25.58 3.02
N TYR A 371 7.18 -26.02 4.04
CA TYR A 371 6.85 -27.27 4.74
C TYR A 371 5.69 -27.13 5.72
N VAL A 372 5.49 -25.95 6.31
CA VAL A 372 4.28 -25.68 7.10
C VAL A 372 3.04 -25.66 6.20
N ALA A 373 3.13 -25.10 5.00
CA ALA A 373 2.03 -25.12 4.04
C ALA A 373 1.70 -26.56 3.54
N GLY A 374 2.70 -27.43 3.48
CA GLY A 374 2.56 -28.86 3.09
C GLY A 374 2.51 -29.83 4.26
N LEU A 375 2.13 -29.39 5.48
CA LEU A 375 2.25 -30.18 6.70
C LEU A 375 1.51 -31.53 6.66
N GLU A 376 0.36 -31.59 5.98
CA GLU A 376 -0.37 -32.84 5.77
C GLU A 376 0.48 -33.88 5.02
N THR A 377 1.15 -33.45 3.94
CA THR A 377 2.06 -34.31 3.18
C THR A 377 3.26 -34.75 4.01
N VAL A 378 3.81 -33.81 4.81
CA VAL A 378 4.93 -34.11 5.73
C VAL A 378 4.54 -35.23 6.71
N LYS A 379 3.34 -35.10 7.32
CA LYS A 379 2.81 -36.08 8.28
C LYS A 379 2.51 -37.44 7.62
N SER A 380 1.86 -37.40 6.46
CA SER A 380 1.49 -38.63 5.73
C SER A 380 2.71 -39.44 5.25
N LEU A 381 3.80 -38.75 4.92
CA LEU A 381 5.04 -39.38 4.46
C LEU A 381 6.07 -39.60 5.59
N GLN A 382 5.75 -39.25 6.86
CA GLN A 382 6.64 -39.36 8.01
C GLN A 382 8.00 -38.70 7.80
N MET A 383 7.99 -37.50 7.23
CA MET A 383 9.21 -36.77 6.85
C MET A 383 9.82 -35.92 7.99
N GLU A 384 9.19 -35.87 9.16
CA GLU A 384 9.59 -35.03 10.27
C GLU A 384 11.10 -35.15 10.63
N PRO A 385 11.67 -36.34 10.86
CA PRO A 385 13.08 -36.46 11.26
C PRO A 385 14.05 -35.97 10.17
N GLN A 386 13.66 -36.13 8.90
CA GLN A 386 14.46 -35.65 7.77
C GLN A 386 14.42 -34.13 7.67
N LEU A 387 13.23 -33.54 7.86
CA LEU A 387 13.02 -32.09 7.78
C LEU A 387 13.64 -31.36 8.99
N GLU A 388 13.57 -31.96 10.19
CA GLU A 388 14.26 -31.44 11.39
C GLU A 388 15.76 -31.28 11.13
N ARG A 389 16.45 -32.32 10.64
CA ARG A 389 17.89 -32.26 10.34
C ARG A 389 18.20 -31.19 9.27
N ARG A 390 17.33 -31.07 8.27
CA ARG A 390 17.51 -30.10 7.20
C ARG A 390 17.28 -28.67 7.70
N TYR A 391 16.28 -28.47 8.55
CA TYR A 391 16.02 -27.20 9.23
C TYR A 391 17.19 -26.80 10.13
N GLU A 392 17.70 -27.73 10.96
CA GLU A 392 18.89 -27.50 11.79
C GLU A 392 20.09 -27.03 10.96
N SER A 393 20.31 -27.63 9.79
CA SER A 393 21.37 -27.21 8.88
C SER A 393 21.16 -25.79 8.35
N PHE A 394 19.94 -25.42 7.93
CA PHE A 394 19.64 -24.06 7.45
C PHE A 394 19.68 -23.03 8.57
N LEU A 395 19.15 -23.39 9.73
CA LEU A 395 19.21 -22.57 10.93
C LEU A 395 20.65 -22.35 11.37
N GLY A 396 21.47 -23.41 11.41
CA GLY A 396 22.88 -23.34 11.75
C GLY A 396 23.66 -22.38 10.84
N ALA A 397 23.48 -22.50 9.53
CA ALA A 397 24.13 -21.61 8.56
C ALA A 397 23.67 -20.13 8.74
N TYR A 398 22.38 -19.91 8.99
CA TYR A 398 21.87 -18.57 9.28
C TYR A 398 22.44 -18.00 10.57
N LEU A 399 22.47 -18.79 11.64
CA LEU A 399 22.99 -18.36 12.95
C LEU A 399 24.49 -18.07 12.88
N GLU A 400 25.26 -18.86 12.13
CA GLU A 400 26.69 -18.61 11.90
C GLU A 400 26.91 -17.27 11.19
N ALA A 401 26.16 -16.99 10.11
CA ALA A 401 26.26 -15.71 9.40
C ALA A 401 25.80 -14.52 10.27
N ASN A 402 24.73 -14.71 11.07
CA ASN A 402 24.26 -13.71 12.04
C ASN A 402 25.32 -13.42 13.10
N PHE A 403 25.93 -14.47 13.68
CA PHE A 403 26.99 -14.33 14.66
C PHE A 403 28.21 -13.62 14.05
N ALA A 404 28.64 -14.01 12.85
CA ALA A 404 29.76 -13.36 12.16
C ALA A 404 29.51 -11.86 11.92
N THR A 405 28.28 -11.49 11.54
CA THR A 405 27.87 -10.09 11.36
C THR A 405 27.88 -9.33 12.68
N ARG A 406 27.31 -9.91 13.74
CA ARG A 406 27.29 -9.30 15.08
C ARG A 406 28.69 -9.19 15.66
N GLN A 407 29.55 -10.19 15.47
CA GLN A 407 30.92 -10.18 15.96
C GLN A 407 31.77 -9.09 15.27
N LEU A 408 31.56 -8.89 13.96
CA LEU A 408 32.19 -7.77 13.24
C LEU A 408 31.75 -6.42 13.82
N GLY A 409 30.45 -6.25 14.10
CA GLY A 409 29.90 -5.06 14.76
C GLY A 409 30.44 -4.85 16.16
N ASN A 410 30.51 -5.91 16.96
CA ASN A 410 31.07 -5.86 18.31
C ASN A 410 32.57 -5.47 18.30
N THR A 411 33.35 -6.07 17.42
CA THR A 411 34.77 -5.72 17.26
C THR A 411 34.94 -4.25 16.86
N TYR A 412 34.17 -3.79 15.89
CA TYR A 412 34.16 -2.39 15.49
C TYR A 412 33.78 -1.45 16.66
N ASN A 413 32.68 -1.72 17.37
CA ASN A 413 32.25 -0.88 18.49
C ASN A 413 33.29 -0.85 19.61
N THR A 414 33.95 -1.98 19.91
CA THR A 414 34.98 -2.05 20.92
C THR A 414 36.21 -1.20 20.52
N LEU A 415 36.64 -1.30 19.28
CA LEU A 415 37.77 -0.48 18.77
C LEU A 415 37.41 1.00 18.75
N ALA A 416 36.21 1.35 18.26
CA ALA A 416 35.74 2.73 18.19
C ALA A 416 35.62 3.36 19.59
N SER A 417 35.04 2.62 20.56
CA SER A 417 34.96 3.05 21.96
C SER A 417 36.35 3.17 22.61
N GLY A 418 37.26 2.27 22.27
CA GLY A 418 38.64 2.37 22.71
C GLY A 418 39.34 3.64 22.20
N LEU A 419 39.11 4.00 20.92
CA LEU A 419 39.62 5.25 20.34
C LEU A 419 38.98 6.47 20.99
N GLU A 420 37.70 6.43 21.35
CA GLU A 420 37.01 7.49 22.09
C GLU A 420 37.62 7.68 23.50
N GLN A 421 37.86 6.58 24.21
CA GLN A 421 38.54 6.62 25.52
C GLN A 421 39.94 7.19 25.39
N LEU A 422 40.69 6.77 24.37
CA LEU A 422 42.03 7.30 24.07
C LEU A 422 41.97 8.80 23.77
N LEU A 423 40.96 9.24 23.02
CA LEU A 423 40.73 10.67 22.75
C LEU A 423 40.53 11.45 24.05
N ASN A 424 39.62 10.99 24.90
CA ASN A 424 39.29 11.64 26.17
C ASN A 424 40.51 11.70 27.10
N MET A 425 41.29 10.62 27.16
CA MET A 425 42.54 10.56 27.96
C MET A 425 43.64 11.49 27.40
N THR A 426 43.78 11.52 26.07
CA THR A 426 44.73 12.39 25.40
C THR A 426 44.39 13.87 25.61
N ILE A 427 43.10 14.24 25.48
CA ILE A 427 42.63 15.60 25.78
C ILE A 427 42.95 15.98 27.23
N LEU A 428 42.67 15.08 28.18
CA LEU A 428 42.92 15.33 29.60
C LEU A 428 44.40 15.53 29.88
N CYS A 429 45.27 14.61 29.40
CA CYS A 429 46.68 14.67 29.65
C CYS A 429 47.36 15.86 28.96
N LEU A 430 47.11 16.07 27.67
CA LEU A 430 47.69 17.20 26.92
C LEU A 430 47.11 18.54 27.39
N GLY A 431 45.83 18.58 27.70
CA GLY A 431 45.16 19.77 28.21
C GLY A 431 45.67 20.13 29.61
N ALA A 432 45.86 19.17 30.53
CA ALA A 432 46.49 19.41 31.83
C ALA A 432 47.90 19.92 31.67
N TRP A 433 48.69 19.36 30.72
CA TRP A 433 50.04 19.85 30.45
C TRP A 433 50.04 21.31 29.94
N LEU A 434 49.07 21.68 29.07
CA LEU A 434 48.91 23.07 28.61
C LEU A 434 48.56 24.00 29.77
N VAL A 435 47.65 23.60 30.67
CA VAL A 435 47.28 24.37 31.89
C VAL A 435 48.51 24.58 32.77
N MET A 436 49.31 23.55 33.01
CA MET A 436 50.53 23.65 33.86
C MET A 436 51.63 24.55 33.25
N ARG A 437 51.68 24.71 31.90
CA ARG A 437 52.64 25.63 31.28
C ARG A 437 52.26 27.10 31.35
N GLY A 438 51.10 27.43 31.92
CA GLY A 438 50.64 28.82 32.05
C GLY A 438 50.31 29.48 30.71
N ALA A 439 50.08 28.72 29.65
CA ALA A 439 49.44 29.21 28.43
C ALA A 439 48.04 29.77 28.82
N ASP A 440 47.49 30.67 28.02
CA ASP A 440 46.14 31.24 28.22
C ASP A 440 44.97 30.21 28.22
N PHE A 441 45.26 29.01 28.78
CA PHE A 441 44.38 27.86 28.82
C PHE A 441 44.08 27.45 30.27
N THR A 442 42.83 27.64 30.71
CA THR A 442 42.39 27.41 32.10
C THR A 442 41.84 25.98 32.31
N ILE A 443 41.65 25.60 33.60
CA ILE A 443 41.04 24.34 33.97
C ILE A 443 39.61 24.28 33.44
N GLY A 444 38.84 25.39 33.53
CA GLY A 444 37.50 25.47 33.01
C GLY A 444 37.44 25.33 31.48
N MET A 445 38.46 25.90 30.78
CA MET A 445 38.61 25.69 29.33
C MET A 445 38.85 24.23 29.00
N LEU A 446 39.64 23.50 29.75
CA LEU A 446 39.91 22.07 29.55
C LEU A 446 38.62 21.26 29.67
N VAL A 447 37.82 21.53 30.74
CA VAL A 447 36.55 20.81 30.93
C VAL A 447 35.54 21.15 29.82
N ALA A 448 35.41 22.41 29.45
CA ALA A 448 34.54 22.83 28.34
C ALA A 448 34.97 22.16 27.02
N TYR A 449 36.28 22.14 26.74
CA TYR A 449 36.85 21.49 25.58
C TYR A 449 36.53 20.00 25.54
N GLN A 450 36.66 19.28 26.66
CA GLN A 450 36.30 17.86 26.77
C GLN A 450 34.83 17.62 26.51
N MET A 451 33.94 18.50 27.02
CA MET A 451 32.49 18.42 26.72
C MET A 451 32.23 18.66 25.23
N PHE A 452 32.90 19.61 24.57
CA PHE A 452 32.77 19.81 23.13
C PHE A 452 33.29 18.60 22.33
N ALA A 453 34.44 18.03 22.72
CA ALA A 453 35.01 16.85 22.08
C ALA A 453 34.04 15.67 22.11
N THR A 454 33.35 15.45 23.24
CA THR A 454 32.29 14.41 23.35
C THR A 454 31.09 14.70 22.43
N ARG A 455 30.72 15.98 22.27
CA ARG A 455 29.65 16.37 21.32
C ARG A 455 30.01 16.15 19.86
N VAL A 456 31.29 16.16 19.51
CA VAL A 456 31.79 15.87 18.17
C VAL A 456 31.98 14.36 17.96
N SER A 457 32.51 13.62 18.97
CA SER A 457 32.84 12.20 18.85
C SER A 457 31.56 11.33 18.79
N GLN A 458 30.56 11.61 19.58
CA GLN A 458 29.32 10.83 19.68
C GLN A 458 28.55 10.66 18.34
N PRO A 459 28.31 11.70 17.53
CA PRO A 459 27.73 11.54 16.20
C PRO A 459 28.60 10.71 15.26
N MET A 460 29.93 10.82 15.36
CA MET A 460 30.86 10.07 14.52
C MET A 460 30.81 8.56 14.80
N LEU A 461 30.66 8.17 16.06
CA LEU A 461 30.47 6.76 16.45
C LEU A 461 29.15 6.20 15.94
N LYS A 462 28.10 7.03 15.93
CA LYS A 462 26.77 6.65 15.40
C LYS A 462 26.79 6.49 13.87
N LEU A 463 27.72 7.11 13.15
CA LEU A 463 27.80 7.03 11.68
C LEU A 463 27.87 5.59 11.18
N VAL A 464 28.53 4.67 11.88
CA VAL A 464 28.64 3.27 11.44
C VAL A 464 27.32 2.52 11.61
N ALA A 465 26.64 2.70 12.73
CA ALA A 465 25.31 2.11 12.91
C ALA A 465 24.34 2.65 11.84
N LEU A 466 24.44 3.95 11.54
CA LEU A 466 23.66 4.57 10.47
C LEU A 466 24.04 4.09 9.08
N TRP A 467 25.33 3.85 8.84
CA TRP A 467 25.78 3.26 7.59
C TRP A 467 25.19 1.86 7.39
N GLN A 468 25.15 1.05 8.46
CA GLN A 468 24.51 -0.25 8.45
C GLN A 468 23.02 -0.14 8.12
N GLN A 469 22.27 0.74 8.80
CA GLN A 469 20.87 1.01 8.51
C GLN A 469 20.65 1.52 7.07
N PHE A 470 21.54 2.41 6.59
CA PHE A 470 21.50 2.89 5.22
C PHE A 470 21.70 1.77 4.19
N GLN A 471 22.63 0.85 4.44
CA GLN A 471 22.84 -0.31 3.56
C GLN A 471 21.61 -1.23 3.56
N GLN A 472 21.02 -1.50 4.72
CA GLN A 472 19.78 -2.28 4.81
C GLN A 472 18.63 -1.60 4.06
N ALA A 473 18.45 -0.29 4.26
CA ALA A 473 17.45 0.50 3.53
C ALA A 473 17.73 0.50 2.01
N THR A 474 18.99 0.62 1.59
CA THR A 474 19.35 0.57 0.16
C THR A 474 19.01 -0.77 -0.47
N ILE A 475 19.27 -1.87 0.24
CA ILE A 475 18.88 -3.22 -0.22
C ILE A 475 17.35 -3.34 -0.29
N ALA A 476 16.64 -2.84 0.72
CA ALA A 476 15.18 -2.85 0.76
C ALA A 476 14.59 -2.01 -0.40
N VAL A 477 15.12 -0.82 -0.67
CA VAL A 477 14.71 0.04 -1.78
C VAL A 477 14.92 -0.66 -3.13
N ARG A 478 16.08 -1.28 -3.36
CA ARG A 478 16.33 -2.04 -4.61
C ARG A 478 15.36 -3.20 -4.81
N ARG A 479 15.06 -3.96 -3.74
CA ARG A 479 14.10 -5.07 -3.80
C ARG A 479 12.67 -4.60 -4.02
N LEU A 480 12.34 -3.45 -3.46
CA LEU A 480 11.07 -2.82 -3.70
C LEU A 480 10.99 -2.28 -5.14
N GLY A 481 12.11 -1.78 -5.68
CA GLY A 481 12.27 -1.41 -7.08
C GLY A 481 11.94 -2.56 -8.03
N ASP A 482 12.39 -3.78 -7.73
CA ASP A 482 12.03 -4.98 -8.52
C ASP A 482 10.50 -5.22 -8.62
N ILE A 483 9.70 -4.63 -7.74
CA ILE A 483 8.24 -4.64 -7.79
C ILE A 483 7.74 -3.39 -8.50
N MET A 484 8.22 -2.22 -8.07
CA MET A 484 7.71 -0.91 -8.47
C MET A 484 8.09 -0.51 -9.91
N ASP A 485 9.18 -1.06 -10.43
CA ASP A 485 9.66 -0.78 -11.80
C ASP A 485 8.99 -1.68 -12.86
N VAL A 486 8.24 -2.71 -12.42
CA VAL A 486 7.48 -3.54 -13.36
C VAL A 486 6.20 -2.80 -13.79
N PRO A 487 5.95 -2.69 -15.09
CA PRO A 487 4.74 -2.03 -15.56
C PRO A 487 3.48 -2.75 -15.10
N THR A 488 2.52 -1.98 -14.61
CA THR A 488 1.21 -2.49 -14.20
C THR A 488 0.33 -2.82 -15.40
N GLU A 489 -0.67 -3.68 -15.20
CA GLU A 489 -1.72 -3.86 -16.20
C GLU A 489 -2.45 -2.53 -16.47
N PRO A 490 -2.89 -2.28 -17.73
CA PRO A 490 -3.71 -1.11 -18.03
C PRO A 490 -4.97 -1.11 -17.17
N TRP A 491 -5.16 -0.05 -16.41
CA TRP A 491 -6.28 0.09 -15.49
C TRP A 491 -6.93 1.45 -15.64
N THR A 492 -8.20 1.49 -15.96
CA THR A 492 -8.96 2.73 -16.11
C THR A 492 -10.32 2.62 -15.46
N VAL A 493 -10.79 3.70 -14.85
CA VAL A 493 -12.15 3.81 -14.31
C VAL A 493 -13.11 4.38 -15.36
N ALA A 494 -12.58 5.10 -16.33
CA ALA A 494 -13.33 5.56 -17.49
C ALA A 494 -13.35 4.46 -18.56
N PRO A 495 -14.52 3.89 -18.91
CA PRO A 495 -14.59 2.91 -19.97
C PRO A 495 -14.22 3.56 -21.30
N VAL A 496 -13.49 2.84 -22.12
CA VAL A 496 -13.15 3.30 -23.47
C VAL A 496 -14.40 3.37 -24.36
N ARG A 497 -15.50 2.74 -23.93
CA ARG A 497 -16.75 2.62 -24.73
C ARG A 497 -18.01 2.55 -23.88
N GLU A 498 -19.14 2.86 -24.52
CA GLU A 498 -20.45 2.59 -23.96
C GLU A 498 -20.65 1.10 -23.72
N ALA A 499 -21.32 0.74 -22.63
CA ALA A 499 -21.57 -0.63 -22.19
C ALA A 499 -22.58 -1.35 -23.11
N GLY A 500 -22.23 -1.56 -24.37
CA GLY A 500 -23.00 -2.31 -25.36
C GLY A 500 -22.27 -3.57 -25.81
N GLY A 501 -22.85 -4.76 -25.64
CA GLY A 501 -22.30 -6.03 -26.10
C GLY A 501 -23.03 -7.20 -25.46
N ALA A 502 -23.14 -8.30 -26.21
CA ALA A 502 -23.91 -9.46 -25.81
C ALA A 502 -23.04 -10.67 -25.38
N GLY A 503 -21.69 -10.50 -25.36
CA GLY A 503 -20.76 -11.54 -24.95
C GLY A 503 -20.29 -12.44 -26.09
N ALA A 504 -20.17 -11.92 -27.33
CA ALA A 504 -19.56 -12.64 -28.45
C ALA A 504 -18.05 -12.79 -28.27
N ILE A 505 -17.51 -14.00 -28.48
CA ILE A 505 -16.08 -14.29 -28.35
C ILE A 505 -15.53 -14.76 -29.69
N LYS A 506 -14.39 -14.19 -30.13
CA LYS A 506 -13.71 -14.65 -31.33
C LYS A 506 -12.19 -14.77 -31.14
N PHE A 507 -11.66 -15.91 -31.47
CA PHE A 507 -10.21 -16.16 -31.65
C PHE A 507 -9.91 -16.20 -33.13
N ARG A 508 -8.96 -15.40 -33.61
CA ARG A 508 -8.57 -15.33 -35.02
C ARG A 508 -7.09 -15.55 -35.17
N GLY A 509 -6.69 -16.71 -35.72
CA GLY A 509 -5.31 -17.04 -36.00
C GLY A 509 -4.41 -16.99 -34.77
N VAL A 510 -4.92 -17.38 -33.59
CA VAL A 510 -4.21 -17.19 -32.32
C VAL A 510 -3.06 -18.18 -32.19
N GLY A 511 -1.82 -17.64 -32.13
CA GLY A 511 -0.61 -18.34 -31.77
C GLY A 511 -0.11 -17.92 -30.38
N TYR A 512 0.16 -18.90 -29.51
CA TYR A 512 0.72 -18.66 -28.19
C TYR A 512 1.75 -19.70 -27.77
N ARG A 513 2.86 -19.21 -27.16
CA ARG A 513 3.90 -20.01 -26.49
C ARG A 513 4.36 -19.30 -25.22
N TYR A 514 4.69 -20.05 -24.18
CA TYR A 514 5.11 -19.47 -22.89
C TYR A 514 6.50 -18.82 -22.94
N ALA A 515 7.37 -19.28 -23.80
CA ALA A 515 8.69 -18.70 -24.06
C ALA A 515 9.08 -18.91 -25.54
N THR A 516 9.98 -18.08 -26.04
CA THR A 516 10.40 -18.09 -27.46
C THR A 516 11.05 -19.41 -27.91
N ASP A 517 11.67 -20.12 -26.96
CA ASP A 517 12.34 -21.40 -27.10
C ASP A 517 11.42 -22.63 -26.90
N ARG A 518 10.16 -22.40 -26.50
CA ARG A 518 9.19 -23.48 -26.25
C ARG A 518 8.24 -23.67 -27.42
N PRO A 519 7.71 -24.90 -27.60
CA PRO A 519 6.72 -25.19 -28.64
C PRO A 519 5.45 -24.37 -28.44
N TYR A 520 4.73 -24.15 -29.53
CA TYR A 520 3.42 -23.50 -29.45
C TYR A 520 2.45 -24.36 -28.63
N VAL A 521 1.69 -23.72 -27.77
CA VAL A 521 0.57 -24.33 -27.03
C VAL A 521 -0.73 -24.20 -27.85
N LEU A 522 -0.88 -23.07 -28.54
CA LEU A 522 -1.92 -22.85 -29.54
C LEU A 522 -1.24 -22.34 -30.79
N ARG A 523 -1.61 -22.90 -31.97
CA ARG A 523 -1.08 -22.50 -33.27
C ARG A 523 -2.22 -22.33 -34.25
N ASP A 524 -2.33 -21.11 -34.81
CA ASP A 524 -3.41 -20.72 -35.74
C ASP A 524 -4.82 -21.07 -35.22
N PHE A 525 -5.04 -20.92 -33.91
CA PHE A 525 -6.29 -21.30 -33.30
C PHE A 525 -7.42 -20.33 -33.65
N ASN A 526 -8.53 -20.87 -34.14
CA ASN A 526 -9.69 -20.13 -34.56
C ASN A 526 -10.95 -20.66 -33.85
N LEU A 527 -11.71 -19.76 -33.25
CA LEU A 527 -12.97 -20.07 -32.56
C LEU A 527 -13.90 -18.85 -32.60
N ASP A 528 -15.13 -19.05 -33.03
CA ASP A 528 -16.20 -18.02 -32.99
C ASP A 528 -17.32 -18.54 -32.12
N VAL A 529 -17.67 -17.82 -31.05
CA VAL A 529 -18.75 -18.14 -30.11
C VAL A 529 -19.79 -17.03 -30.17
N ALA A 530 -21.01 -17.40 -30.53
CA ALA A 530 -22.12 -16.45 -30.59
C ALA A 530 -22.62 -16.04 -29.18
N PRO A 531 -23.24 -14.87 -29.05
CA PRO A 531 -23.86 -14.46 -27.78
C PRO A 531 -24.89 -15.51 -27.30
N GLY A 532 -24.79 -15.90 -26.03
CA GLY A 532 -25.69 -16.89 -25.43
C GLY A 532 -25.37 -18.34 -25.80
N GLU A 533 -24.40 -18.61 -26.65
CA GLU A 533 -23.97 -19.96 -27.04
C GLU A 533 -23.25 -20.66 -25.87
N CYS A 534 -23.53 -21.94 -25.69
CA CYS A 534 -22.84 -22.82 -24.74
C CYS A 534 -21.82 -23.67 -25.50
N VAL A 535 -20.54 -23.36 -25.36
CA VAL A 535 -19.43 -24.05 -25.99
C VAL A 535 -18.63 -24.85 -24.97
N VAL A 536 -18.47 -26.15 -25.22
CA VAL A 536 -17.62 -27.02 -24.40
C VAL A 536 -16.28 -27.18 -25.10
N VAL A 537 -15.20 -26.86 -24.39
CA VAL A 537 -13.83 -27.06 -24.83
C VAL A 537 -13.25 -28.30 -24.14
N MET A 538 -12.96 -29.33 -24.94
CA MET A 538 -12.40 -30.59 -24.45
C MET A 538 -11.00 -30.82 -24.99
N GLY A 539 -10.19 -31.58 -24.25
CA GLY A 539 -8.84 -31.97 -24.69
C GLY A 539 -8.05 -32.63 -23.57
N PRO A 540 -6.96 -33.33 -23.90
CA PRO A 540 -6.10 -33.94 -22.88
C PRO A 540 -5.44 -32.91 -21.99
N SER A 541 -4.84 -33.36 -20.89
CA SER A 541 -4.06 -32.48 -20.03
C SER A 541 -2.87 -31.90 -20.84
N GLY A 542 -2.63 -30.60 -20.70
CA GLY A 542 -1.58 -29.90 -21.47
C GLY A 542 -1.96 -29.47 -22.89
N ALA A 543 -3.19 -29.69 -23.34
CA ALA A 543 -3.67 -29.25 -24.68
C ALA A 543 -3.94 -27.74 -24.80
N GLY A 544 -3.62 -26.93 -23.80
CA GLY A 544 -3.79 -25.48 -23.88
C GLY A 544 -5.15 -24.95 -23.37
N LYS A 545 -6.00 -25.79 -22.76
CA LYS A 545 -7.33 -25.39 -22.29
C LYS A 545 -7.28 -24.19 -21.34
N SER A 546 -6.52 -24.25 -20.26
CA SER A 546 -6.38 -23.14 -19.30
C SER A 546 -5.60 -21.96 -19.90
N THR A 547 -4.77 -22.19 -20.92
CA THR A 547 -4.13 -21.11 -21.69
C THR A 547 -5.18 -20.33 -22.49
N LEU A 548 -6.16 -21.01 -23.07
CA LEU A 548 -7.27 -20.38 -23.78
C LEU A 548 -8.09 -19.47 -22.85
N THR A 549 -8.44 -19.95 -21.66
CA THR A 549 -9.19 -19.17 -20.68
C THR A 549 -8.38 -17.98 -20.16
N LYS A 550 -7.07 -18.11 -19.97
CA LYS A 550 -6.16 -17.02 -19.57
C LYS A 550 -5.99 -15.96 -20.66
N LEU A 551 -5.92 -16.36 -21.93
CA LEU A 551 -5.89 -15.45 -23.09
C LEU A 551 -7.19 -14.64 -23.19
N LEU A 552 -8.33 -15.27 -23.02
CA LEU A 552 -9.63 -14.58 -23.05
C LEU A 552 -9.77 -13.55 -21.93
N GLN A 553 -9.28 -13.86 -20.74
CA GLN A 553 -9.32 -12.96 -19.57
C GLN A 553 -8.22 -11.88 -19.57
N GLY A 554 -7.33 -11.86 -20.57
CA GLY A 554 -6.22 -10.92 -20.65
C GLY A 554 -5.13 -11.12 -19.58
N PHE A 555 -5.02 -12.33 -19.02
CA PHE A 555 -3.86 -12.70 -18.18
C PHE A 555 -2.63 -13.03 -19.03
N LEU A 556 -2.87 -13.48 -20.26
CA LEU A 556 -1.86 -13.74 -21.26
C LEU A 556 -2.26 -13.01 -22.55
N TRP A 557 -1.28 -12.59 -23.33
CA TRP A 557 -1.50 -11.95 -24.62
C TRP A 557 -1.05 -12.87 -25.75
N PRO A 558 -1.81 -12.99 -26.84
CA PRO A 558 -1.41 -13.80 -27.97
C PRO A 558 -0.14 -13.23 -28.63
N GLY A 559 0.79 -14.11 -29.02
CA GLY A 559 1.97 -13.74 -29.79
C GLY A 559 1.63 -13.46 -31.25
N GLU A 560 0.62 -14.16 -31.78
CA GLU A 560 0.12 -14.05 -33.15
C GLU A 560 -1.42 -14.04 -33.09
N GLY A 561 -2.04 -13.38 -34.07
CA GLY A 561 -3.49 -13.27 -34.14
C GLY A 561 -4.09 -12.33 -33.13
N GLN A 562 -5.38 -12.49 -32.85
CA GLN A 562 -6.14 -11.60 -31.94
C GLN A 562 -7.28 -12.35 -31.25
N VAL A 563 -7.59 -11.89 -30.02
CA VAL A 563 -8.76 -12.33 -29.24
C VAL A 563 -9.73 -11.16 -29.18
N LEU A 564 -10.96 -11.38 -29.61
CA LEU A 564 -11.99 -10.34 -29.65
C LEU A 564 -13.11 -10.67 -28.67
N LEU A 565 -13.57 -9.68 -27.93
CA LEU A 565 -14.80 -9.70 -27.15
C LEU A 565 -15.76 -8.64 -27.70
N ASP A 566 -16.95 -9.07 -28.10
CA ASP A 566 -17.95 -8.21 -28.76
C ASP A 566 -17.37 -7.40 -29.95
N GLY A 567 -16.47 -8.02 -30.72
CA GLY A 567 -15.82 -7.43 -31.89
C GLY A 567 -14.60 -6.57 -31.58
N HIS A 568 -14.22 -6.43 -30.32
CA HIS A 568 -13.11 -5.60 -29.86
C HIS A 568 -11.91 -6.43 -29.41
N ASP A 569 -10.73 -6.06 -29.86
CA ASP A 569 -9.48 -6.74 -29.44
C ASP A 569 -9.27 -6.51 -27.93
N THR A 570 -9.09 -7.60 -27.19
CA THR A 570 -8.90 -7.58 -25.74
C THR A 570 -7.67 -6.79 -25.31
N ARG A 571 -6.67 -6.61 -26.20
CA ARG A 571 -5.47 -5.79 -25.93
C ARG A 571 -5.76 -4.30 -25.80
N HIS A 572 -6.88 -3.82 -26.36
CA HIS A 572 -7.27 -2.43 -26.33
C HIS A 572 -8.23 -2.09 -25.18
N LEU A 573 -8.63 -3.12 -24.40
CA LEU A 573 -9.46 -2.95 -23.20
C LEU A 573 -8.56 -2.90 -21.96
N SER A 574 -8.93 -2.10 -20.99
CA SER A 574 -8.26 -2.15 -19.68
C SER A 574 -8.58 -3.48 -18.96
N ALA A 575 -7.69 -3.93 -18.08
CA ALA A 575 -7.83 -5.21 -17.40
C ALA A 575 -9.11 -5.30 -16.57
N ASN A 576 -9.49 -4.23 -15.89
CA ASN A 576 -10.73 -4.17 -15.10
C ASN A 576 -12.00 -4.12 -15.98
N GLU A 577 -11.96 -3.40 -17.10
CA GLU A 577 -13.06 -3.36 -18.07
C GLU A 577 -13.27 -4.75 -18.69
N LEU A 578 -12.21 -5.36 -19.22
CA LEU A 578 -12.27 -6.70 -19.80
C LEU A 578 -12.82 -7.73 -18.81
N ARG A 579 -12.24 -7.81 -17.62
CA ARG A 579 -12.61 -8.78 -16.59
C ARG A 579 -13.98 -8.51 -15.96
N ALA A 580 -14.53 -7.31 -16.12
CA ALA A 580 -15.91 -7.01 -15.69
C ALA A 580 -16.95 -7.88 -16.41
N HIS A 581 -16.67 -8.26 -17.66
CA HIS A 581 -17.59 -9.06 -18.47
C HIS A 581 -17.61 -10.55 -18.13
N PHE A 582 -16.61 -11.04 -17.38
CA PHE A 582 -16.46 -12.48 -17.09
C PHE A 582 -16.90 -12.82 -15.66
N GLY A 583 -17.69 -13.90 -15.53
CA GLY A 583 -17.84 -14.66 -14.30
C GLY A 583 -17.04 -15.96 -14.46
N VAL A 584 -16.07 -16.18 -13.58
CA VAL A 584 -15.15 -17.31 -13.69
C VAL A 584 -15.29 -18.24 -12.50
N VAL A 585 -15.44 -19.51 -12.77
CA VAL A 585 -15.35 -20.59 -11.78
C VAL A 585 -14.07 -21.37 -12.07
N PRO A 586 -13.00 -21.15 -11.28
CA PRO A 586 -11.71 -21.77 -11.51
C PRO A 586 -11.70 -23.24 -11.09
N GLN A 587 -10.72 -23.99 -11.54
CA GLN A 587 -10.48 -25.38 -11.16
C GLN A 587 -10.32 -25.55 -9.66
N GLU A 588 -9.46 -24.72 -9.03
CA GLU A 588 -9.30 -24.66 -7.58
C GLU A 588 -10.05 -23.45 -7.04
N THR A 589 -11.11 -23.70 -6.29
CA THR A 589 -11.89 -22.65 -5.66
C THR A 589 -11.23 -22.17 -4.39
N MET A 590 -10.86 -20.89 -4.36
CA MET A 590 -10.32 -20.23 -3.18
C MET A 590 -11.41 -19.41 -2.47
N LEU A 591 -11.60 -19.69 -1.18
CA LEU A 591 -12.39 -18.86 -0.29
C LEU A 591 -11.43 -18.10 0.65
N PHE A 592 -11.75 -16.84 0.89
CA PHE A 592 -10.98 -15.99 1.80
C PHE A 592 -11.54 -16.11 3.23
N SER A 593 -10.71 -15.88 4.22
CA SER A 593 -11.13 -15.82 5.63
C SER A 593 -12.21 -14.75 5.82
N GLY A 594 -13.25 -15.08 6.59
CA GLY A 594 -14.44 -14.26 6.81
C GLY A 594 -15.70 -15.09 6.65
N THR A 595 -16.86 -14.45 6.64
CA THR A 595 -18.13 -15.16 6.52
C THR A 595 -18.41 -15.63 5.08
N ILE A 596 -19.34 -16.57 4.91
CA ILE A 596 -19.82 -16.98 3.59
C ILE A 596 -20.41 -15.77 2.85
N LEU A 597 -21.14 -14.90 3.54
CA LEU A 597 -21.70 -13.68 2.97
C LEU A 597 -20.60 -12.74 2.45
N ASP A 598 -19.57 -12.49 3.24
CA ASP A 598 -18.43 -11.67 2.82
C ASP A 598 -17.80 -12.24 1.55
N ASN A 599 -17.60 -13.56 1.53
CA ASN A 599 -17.08 -14.25 0.37
C ASN A 599 -17.96 -14.10 -0.88
N LEU A 600 -19.28 -14.04 -0.77
CA LEU A 600 -20.18 -13.77 -1.88
C LEU A 600 -20.09 -12.31 -2.33
N LEU A 601 -20.06 -11.37 -1.38
CA LEU A 601 -20.02 -9.93 -1.65
C LEU A 601 -18.70 -9.47 -2.28
N LEU A 602 -17.61 -10.24 -2.18
CA LEU A 602 -16.37 -9.96 -2.93
C LEU A 602 -16.59 -9.81 -4.45
N ALA A 603 -17.56 -10.53 -5.00
CA ALA A 603 -17.89 -10.46 -6.42
C ALA A 603 -18.66 -9.19 -6.79
N ASN A 604 -19.48 -8.68 -5.87
CA ASN A 604 -20.26 -7.46 -6.02
C ASN A 604 -20.50 -6.84 -4.63
N PRO A 605 -19.67 -5.88 -4.21
CA PRO A 605 -19.77 -5.26 -2.88
C PRO A 605 -21.06 -4.49 -2.62
N LEU A 606 -21.84 -4.19 -3.66
CA LEU A 606 -23.10 -3.48 -3.56
C LEU A 606 -24.32 -4.41 -3.64
N ALA A 607 -24.08 -5.72 -3.73
CA ALA A 607 -25.18 -6.66 -3.73
C ALA A 607 -25.88 -6.66 -2.36
N THR A 608 -27.21 -6.64 -2.38
CA THR A 608 -27.99 -6.82 -1.16
C THR A 608 -27.94 -8.27 -0.70
N PHE A 609 -28.30 -8.50 0.57
CA PHE A 609 -28.43 -9.86 1.10
C PHE A 609 -29.36 -10.72 0.26
N GLU A 610 -30.51 -10.17 -0.19
CA GLU A 610 -31.46 -10.86 -1.05
C GLU A 610 -30.82 -11.27 -2.40
N MET A 611 -29.99 -10.41 -2.98
CA MET A 611 -29.24 -10.73 -4.21
C MET A 611 -28.25 -11.87 -3.98
N ALA A 612 -27.54 -11.87 -2.85
CA ALA A 612 -26.64 -12.95 -2.47
C ALA A 612 -27.40 -14.27 -2.25
N VAL A 613 -28.55 -14.23 -1.59
CA VAL A 613 -29.44 -15.39 -1.41
C VAL A 613 -29.97 -15.91 -2.75
N GLN A 614 -30.36 -15.03 -3.67
CA GLN A 614 -30.80 -15.45 -5.00
C GLN A 614 -29.66 -16.11 -5.80
N ALA A 615 -28.45 -15.54 -5.74
CA ALA A 615 -27.28 -16.14 -6.37
C ALA A 615 -26.95 -17.52 -5.76
N ALA A 616 -27.07 -17.67 -4.44
CA ALA A 616 -26.87 -18.94 -3.75
C ALA A 616 -27.94 -19.97 -4.11
N LYS A 617 -29.22 -19.56 -4.28
CA LYS A 617 -30.30 -20.43 -4.77
C LYS A 617 -30.04 -20.91 -6.19
N VAL A 618 -29.61 -20.00 -7.05
CA VAL A 618 -29.22 -20.34 -8.43
C VAL A 618 -28.07 -21.33 -8.47
N ALA A 619 -27.10 -21.19 -7.56
CA ALA A 619 -25.96 -22.11 -7.43
C ALA A 619 -26.27 -23.39 -6.61
N GLU A 620 -27.52 -23.58 -6.19
CA GLU A 620 -27.97 -24.72 -5.39
C GLU A 620 -27.16 -24.93 -4.09
N VAL A 621 -26.75 -23.83 -3.45
CA VAL A 621 -25.99 -23.87 -2.19
C VAL A 621 -26.73 -23.22 -1.02
N HIS A 622 -27.88 -22.59 -1.28
CA HIS A 622 -28.67 -21.85 -0.28
C HIS A 622 -29.07 -22.74 0.90
N GLU A 623 -29.71 -23.88 0.64
CA GLU A 623 -30.17 -24.82 1.68
C GLU A 623 -28.99 -25.37 2.48
N THR A 624 -27.88 -25.64 1.81
CA THR A 624 -26.61 -26.06 2.47
C THR A 624 -26.08 -24.99 3.41
N ILE A 625 -26.14 -23.73 3.00
CA ILE A 625 -25.68 -22.60 3.83
C ILE A 625 -26.62 -22.42 5.03
N GLU A 626 -27.93 -22.49 4.82
CA GLU A 626 -28.90 -22.34 5.92
C GLU A 626 -28.85 -23.49 6.94
N ALA A 627 -28.44 -24.69 6.52
CA ALA A 627 -28.21 -25.82 7.42
C ALA A 627 -26.97 -25.65 8.31
N LEU A 628 -26.10 -24.69 8.04
CA LEU A 628 -24.94 -24.39 8.90
C LEU A 628 -25.39 -23.63 10.15
N PRO A 629 -24.70 -23.79 11.30
CA PRO A 629 -25.10 -23.19 12.58
C PRO A 629 -25.34 -21.68 12.58
N ALA A 630 -24.57 -20.93 11.77
CA ALA A 630 -24.67 -19.49 11.63
C ALA A 630 -25.17 -19.04 10.24
N GLY A 631 -25.63 -19.98 9.38
CA GLY A 631 -26.11 -19.69 8.05
C GLY A 631 -25.08 -18.93 7.21
N TYR A 632 -25.49 -17.84 6.57
CA TYR A 632 -24.61 -16.96 5.79
C TYR A 632 -23.52 -16.25 6.61
N LYS A 633 -23.67 -16.17 7.93
CA LYS A 633 -22.66 -15.62 8.86
C LYS A 633 -21.66 -16.67 9.35
N THR A 634 -21.70 -17.87 8.82
CA THR A 634 -20.72 -18.91 9.15
C THR A 634 -19.33 -18.47 8.70
N ASP A 635 -18.40 -18.42 9.64
CA ASP A 635 -17.00 -18.12 9.37
C ASP A 635 -16.33 -19.26 8.59
N VAL A 636 -15.63 -18.88 7.54
CA VAL A 636 -14.85 -19.77 6.69
C VAL A 636 -13.37 -19.46 6.95
N GLY A 637 -12.63 -20.45 7.40
CA GLY A 637 -11.18 -20.32 7.61
C GLY A 637 -10.40 -20.17 6.29
N GLU A 638 -9.09 -20.05 6.41
CA GLU A 638 -8.19 -19.99 5.24
C GLU A 638 -8.49 -21.13 4.26
N ARG A 639 -8.57 -20.79 2.97
CA ARG A 639 -8.90 -21.73 1.87
C ARG A 639 -10.24 -22.47 2.05
N GLY A 640 -11.14 -21.94 2.87
CA GLY A 640 -12.47 -22.53 3.06
C GLY A 640 -12.46 -23.78 3.95
N VAL A 641 -11.59 -23.83 4.96
CA VAL A 641 -11.61 -24.90 5.97
C VAL A 641 -13.01 -25.00 6.59
N GLY A 642 -13.54 -26.22 6.72
CA GLY A 642 -14.88 -26.49 7.23
C GLY A 642 -15.95 -26.72 6.14
N LEU A 643 -15.66 -26.46 4.86
CA LEU A 643 -16.55 -26.73 3.75
C LEU A 643 -16.03 -27.84 2.86
N SER A 644 -16.93 -28.69 2.33
CA SER A 644 -16.58 -29.71 1.33
C SER A 644 -16.16 -29.06 0.00
N GLY A 645 -15.42 -29.78 -0.84
CA GLY A 645 -15.02 -29.31 -2.17
C GLY A 645 -16.21 -28.88 -3.04
N GLY A 646 -17.29 -29.63 -3.04
CA GLY A 646 -18.52 -29.30 -3.76
C GLY A 646 -19.24 -28.07 -3.20
N GLN A 647 -19.22 -27.82 -1.88
CA GLN A 647 -19.76 -26.61 -1.27
C GLN A 647 -18.98 -25.38 -1.68
N LYS A 648 -17.63 -25.44 -1.61
CA LYS A 648 -16.74 -24.37 -2.07
C LYS A 648 -17.02 -24.01 -3.53
N GLN A 649 -17.17 -25.01 -4.37
CA GLN A 649 -17.39 -24.84 -5.80
C GLN A 649 -18.73 -24.18 -6.08
N ARG A 650 -19.82 -24.59 -5.40
CA ARG A 650 -21.13 -23.95 -5.50
C ARG A 650 -21.10 -22.50 -5.00
N ILE A 651 -20.35 -22.18 -3.96
CA ILE A 651 -20.12 -20.80 -3.53
C ILE A 651 -19.38 -19.99 -4.63
N ALA A 652 -18.38 -20.57 -5.31
CA ALA A 652 -17.74 -19.91 -6.43
C ALA A 652 -18.68 -19.62 -7.61
N ILE A 653 -19.62 -20.51 -7.87
CA ILE A 653 -20.68 -20.27 -8.86
C ILE A 653 -21.58 -19.12 -8.43
N ALA A 654 -22.03 -19.12 -7.18
CA ALA A 654 -22.83 -18.03 -6.64
C ALA A 654 -22.10 -16.69 -6.79
N ARG A 655 -20.80 -16.65 -6.51
CA ARG A 655 -19.93 -15.47 -6.79
C ARG A 655 -19.96 -15.07 -8.26
N ALA A 656 -19.76 -16.03 -9.17
CA ALA A 656 -19.71 -15.76 -10.61
C ALA A 656 -21.04 -15.21 -11.11
N VAL A 657 -22.17 -15.75 -10.64
CA VAL A 657 -23.53 -15.31 -10.99
C VAL A 657 -23.87 -13.95 -10.38
N LEU A 658 -23.48 -13.71 -9.12
CA LEU A 658 -23.72 -12.43 -8.42
C LEU A 658 -23.10 -11.24 -9.13
N LYS A 659 -22.03 -11.48 -9.88
CA LYS A 659 -21.35 -10.49 -10.71
C LYS A 659 -22.19 -10.06 -11.92
N ARG A 660 -23.22 -10.81 -12.32
CA ARG A 660 -24.04 -10.62 -13.53
C ARG A 660 -23.20 -10.49 -14.81
N PRO A 661 -22.36 -11.48 -15.11
CA PRO A 661 -21.44 -11.42 -16.24
C PRO A 661 -22.18 -11.62 -17.57
N ARG A 662 -21.53 -11.23 -18.68
CA ARG A 662 -21.97 -11.55 -20.06
C ARG A 662 -21.45 -12.91 -20.53
N VAL A 663 -20.32 -13.32 -19.98
CA VAL A 663 -19.67 -14.59 -20.28
C VAL A 663 -19.36 -15.34 -18.99
N LEU A 664 -19.80 -16.59 -18.89
CA LEU A 664 -19.44 -17.50 -17.81
C LEU A 664 -18.36 -18.45 -18.29
N ILE A 665 -17.27 -18.53 -17.55
CA ILE A 665 -16.14 -19.43 -17.82
C ILE A 665 -16.06 -20.45 -16.70
N PHE A 666 -16.16 -21.73 -17.05
CA PHE A 666 -15.95 -22.84 -16.13
C PHE A 666 -14.66 -23.56 -16.51
N ASP A 667 -13.63 -23.45 -15.69
CA ASP A 667 -12.33 -24.08 -15.95
C ASP A 667 -12.20 -25.33 -15.07
N GLU A 668 -12.44 -26.50 -15.67
CA GLU A 668 -12.45 -27.81 -15.03
C GLU A 668 -13.30 -27.89 -13.75
N ALA A 669 -14.37 -27.09 -13.70
CA ALA A 669 -15.20 -26.90 -12.52
C ALA A 669 -15.94 -28.15 -12.04
N THR A 670 -15.87 -29.27 -12.74
CA THR A 670 -16.50 -30.55 -12.34
C THR A 670 -15.48 -31.66 -12.06
N SER A 671 -14.16 -31.38 -12.16
CA SER A 671 -13.11 -32.41 -12.10
C SER A 671 -12.94 -33.07 -10.70
N GLY A 672 -13.51 -32.51 -9.66
CA GLY A 672 -13.47 -33.05 -8.30
C GLY A 672 -14.83 -33.42 -7.73
N LEU A 673 -15.88 -33.48 -8.56
CA LEU A 673 -17.25 -33.80 -8.15
C LEU A 673 -17.64 -35.21 -8.55
N ASP A 674 -18.45 -35.86 -7.71
CA ASP A 674 -19.13 -37.10 -8.07
C ASP A 674 -20.01 -36.87 -9.31
N VAL A 675 -20.24 -37.94 -10.08
CA VAL A 675 -20.98 -37.86 -11.37
C VAL A 675 -22.36 -37.25 -11.20
N ASP A 676 -23.09 -37.66 -10.16
CA ASP A 676 -24.44 -37.13 -9.88
C ASP A 676 -24.43 -35.64 -9.54
N VAL A 677 -23.42 -35.18 -8.78
CA VAL A 677 -23.23 -33.77 -8.42
C VAL A 677 -22.82 -32.98 -9.63
N ALA A 678 -21.93 -33.51 -10.47
CA ALA A 678 -21.50 -32.87 -11.72
C ALA A 678 -22.67 -32.72 -12.70
N ASP A 679 -23.54 -33.71 -12.80
CA ASP A 679 -24.73 -33.67 -13.66
C ASP A 679 -25.79 -32.70 -13.13
N HIS A 680 -26.02 -32.64 -11.82
CA HIS A 680 -26.90 -31.65 -11.22
C HIS A 680 -26.42 -30.22 -11.45
N PHE A 681 -25.09 -30.03 -11.29
CA PHE A 681 -24.43 -28.78 -11.61
C PHE A 681 -24.58 -28.39 -13.09
N ALA A 682 -24.39 -29.34 -14.01
CA ALA A 682 -24.56 -29.12 -15.43
C ALA A 682 -26.00 -28.71 -15.79
N ALA A 683 -27.00 -29.31 -15.16
CA ALA A 683 -28.39 -28.93 -15.33
C ALA A 683 -28.68 -27.48 -14.85
N THR A 684 -28.01 -27.04 -13.79
CA THR A 684 -28.08 -25.64 -13.30
C THR A 684 -27.50 -24.68 -14.30
N ILE A 685 -26.31 -25.01 -14.87
CA ILE A 685 -25.65 -24.20 -15.91
C ILE A 685 -26.51 -24.11 -17.17
N ALA A 686 -27.15 -25.19 -17.56
CA ALA A 686 -27.99 -25.21 -18.76
C ALA A 686 -29.14 -24.16 -18.71
N ARG A 687 -29.60 -23.73 -17.53
CA ARG A 687 -30.62 -22.66 -17.35
C ARG A 687 -30.10 -21.26 -17.78
N PHE A 688 -28.78 -21.07 -17.88
CA PHE A 688 -28.18 -19.81 -18.36
C PHE A 688 -28.00 -19.77 -19.87
N LYS A 689 -28.14 -20.91 -20.56
CA LYS A 689 -28.05 -21.01 -22.02
C LYS A 689 -29.05 -20.04 -22.67
N GLY A 690 -28.60 -19.36 -23.71
CA GLY A 690 -29.37 -18.32 -24.41
C GLY A 690 -29.43 -16.96 -23.71
N LYS A 691 -29.05 -16.88 -22.41
CA LYS A 691 -29.01 -15.62 -21.63
C LYS A 691 -27.62 -15.08 -21.45
N VAL A 692 -26.64 -15.96 -21.27
CA VAL A 692 -25.22 -15.66 -21.04
C VAL A 692 -24.40 -16.61 -21.88
N THR A 693 -23.33 -16.12 -22.50
CA THR A 693 -22.37 -16.95 -23.25
C THR A 693 -21.62 -17.85 -22.28
N ILE A 694 -21.52 -19.15 -22.55
CA ILE A 694 -20.92 -20.13 -21.65
C ILE A 694 -19.72 -20.78 -22.33
N LEU A 695 -18.56 -20.69 -21.73
CA LEU A 695 -17.35 -21.42 -22.11
C LEU A 695 -17.04 -22.46 -21.02
N PHE A 696 -17.31 -23.72 -21.30
CA PHE A 696 -17.11 -24.80 -20.36
C PHE A 696 -15.88 -25.64 -20.75
N VAL A 697 -14.83 -25.53 -19.96
CA VAL A 697 -13.57 -26.24 -20.17
C VAL A 697 -13.53 -27.48 -19.30
N THR A 698 -13.38 -28.66 -19.88
CA THR A 698 -13.37 -29.93 -19.15
C THR A 698 -12.63 -31.05 -19.88
N HIS A 699 -12.27 -32.08 -19.16
CA HIS A 699 -11.81 -33.35 -19.74
C HIS A 699 -12.96 -34.25 -20.20
N ARG A 700 -14.08 -34.21 -19.46
CA ARG A 700 -15.28 -34.99 -19.74
C ARG A 700 -16.50 -34.08 -19.56
N ALA A 701 -17.32 -33.99 -20.61
CA ALA A 701 -18.57 -33.24 -20.52
C ALA A 701 -19.57 -34.01 -19.61
N PRO A 702 -20.21 -33.32 -18.62
CA PRO A 702 -21.32 -33.91 -17.87
C PRO A 702 -22.47 -34.28 -18.81
N GLU A 703 -23.19 -35.37 -18.53
CA GLU A 703 -24.23 -35.87 -19.43
C GLU A 703 -25.42 -34.93 -19.58
N ARG A 704 -25.75 -34.22 -18.50
CA ARG A 704 -26.88 -33.25 -18.49
C ARG A 704 -26.50 -31.87 -19.04
N LEU A 705 -25.26 -31.62 -19.39
CA LEU A 705 -24.86 -30.41 -20.10
C LEU A 705 -25.13 -30.61 -21.59
N VAL A 706 -26.12 -29.91 -22.15
CA VAL A 706 -26.43 -29.92 -23.57
C VAL A 706 -25.73 -28.74 -24.25
N PRO A 707 -24.47 -28.87 -24.72
CA PRO A 707 -23.77 -27.80 -25.40
C PRO A 707 -24.32 -27.58 -26.80
N ASP A 708 -24.21 -26.34 -27.31
CA ASP A 708 -24.49 -26.04 -28.71
C ASP A 708 -23.35 -26.57 -29.61
N ARG A 709 -22.11 -26.54 -29.08
CA ARG A 709 -20.94 -27.01 -29.82
C ARG A 709 -19.87 -27.55 -28.87
N ILE A 710 -19.14 -28.56 -29.37
CA ILE A 710 -17.98 -29.14 -28.68
C ILE A 710 -16.75 -28.85 -29.54
N VAL A 711 -15.75 -28.22 -28.97
CA VAL A 711 -14.45 -27.92 -29.55
C VAL A 711 -13.42 -28.85 -28.91
N ARG A 712 -12.69 -29.59 -29.73
CA ARG A 712 -11.65 -30.50 -29.26
C ARG A 712 -10.27 -29.89 -29.53
N LEU A 713 -9.52 -29.59 -28.45
CA LEU A 713 -8.12 -29.19 -28.54
C LEU A 713 -7.26 -30.46 -28.62
N THR A 714 -6.38 -30.52 -29.63
CA THR A 714 -5.34 -31.56 -29.77
C THR A 714 -3.99 -30.95 -29.41
N ARG A 715 -2.96 -31.80 -29.15
CA ARG A 715 -1.62 -31.31 -28.82
C ARG A 715 -0.89 -30.62 -29.99
N ASP A 716 -1.45 -30.72 -31.19
CA ASP A 716 -0.85 -30.19 -32.42
C ASP A 716 -1.61 -28.98 -33.00
N CYS A 717 -2.54 -28.42 -32.26
CA CYS A 717 -3.30 -27.22 -32.65
C CYS A 717 -2.59 -25.93 -32.23
#